data_a9a28975a4725e1a9541d0f0137fe025
#
_entry.id   a9a28975a4725e1a9541d0f0137fe025
#
_cell.length_a   1.000
_cell.length_b   1.000
_cell.length_c   1.000
_cell.angle_alpha   90.00
_cell.angle_beta   90.00
_cell.angle_gamma   90.00
#
_symmetry.space_group_name_H-M   'P 1'
#
loop_
_entity.id
_entity.type
_entity.pdbx_description
1 polymer ?
#
loop_
_entity_poly.entity_id
_entity_poly.type
_entity_poly.pdbx_seq_one_letter_code
_entity_poly.pdbx_strand_id
1 'polypeptide(L)'
;MAKKTRKSAADQPSEGNFDNETMVMKPVEEEITQSYIDYAMSVIVSRALPDVRDGLKPVIRRILVTMNDMNLTASKYKKSMGVVGQALRDYHPHGDTSVYDAMVRLAQPFSMRYPLVDGQGNFGSVDGDGAAAARYTEARMTKLAEEMLQDIKQDTVDRRPNYDQSREEPISLPTKFPASLCNGTMGIAVGMATNMPPHNLSEVIDACLEYIDDLEVTVADIMKHVKGPDFPTGGIIFDTANIKEVYEKGRGGITMRGVVDFEENAKKQDVIIISQLPYQVNKANLVAKIGELVNDKKIDGIVDITDESQKNEMRVSIVLRKVVKENILLRLYKYTDLQCNFNVNNVALIEKGKQPKHLNIRDMIIEFVDYRREVVTRRSQFQLDKAEARLHILTLKKATDILDEVIATIRKSDTRDEAKEGLMKKFKFTDVQAEYILMLRLQTLVGLELKKILDEIKEKEKEIKYLKGLLSNSKKLDKVVIDELNYMKDTYGDARRTKVSNNVEEINMLNQNMKNLKKMDELIQEPVLVWIGSDYLMKVLYQSRVMNLPDDTWTFTKTHNQDKVIVITDNGQIVMERLKDLGKFTTQSDPMDPAKHYKLKGNLVFSETAAFDFDHLLILSNQNNVKKVSKEMLFKLKKFPTTCMGLGEKEKIIKVLPVKEEDKVVISEQGSILIYESAQVRAMGKTANGVKAIDLEDGDFVSDVFVYRDEPFIFMHSDAQGKLVSIDDINEQKRGKMKRGQTGRLAAKLKRGQKLKGAIAITEGVNIKLESGRTDKFDSDKMDLKMPDDGLSKITNGKILKMWRGREEKEERKDGEVTLDNTDKKYKNKGKKKKD
;
A
#
# COMPACT_ATOMS: atom_id res chain seq x y z
N MET A 1 -25.67 -75.04 16.23
CA MET A 1 -24.56 -74.17 15.93
C MET A 1 -25.08 -72.78 15.47
N ALA A 2 -25.13 -71.79 16.34
CA ALA A 2 -25.73 -70.49 16.08
C ALA A 2 -24.61 -69.44 16.04
N LYS A 3 -24.41 -68.78 14.93
CA LYS A 3 -23.52 -67.65 14.77
C LYS A 3 -24.15 -66.40 15.41
N LYS A 4 -23.56 -65.91 16.50
CA LYS A 4 -23.87 -64.59 17.06
C LYS A 4 -23.19 -63.52 16.23
N THR A 5 -23.96 -62.71 15.54
CA THR A 5 -23.51 -61.43 14.95
C THR A 5 -23.38 -60.37 16.04
N ARG A 6 -22.18 -59.81 16.23
CA ARG A 6 -21.92 -58.62 17.05
C ARG A 6 -22.38 -57.37 16.27
N LYS A 7 -23.36 -56.67 16.81
CA LYS A 7 -23.70 -55.31 16.44
C LYS A 7 -22.62 -54.35 17.04
N SER A 8 -21.98 -53.58 16.22
CA SER A 8 -21.14 -52.47 16.64
C SER A 8 -22.03 -51.39 17.24
N ALA A 9 -21.73 -51.03 18.49
CA ALA A 9 -22.32 -49.85 19.10
C ALA A 9 -21.77 -48.63 18.39
N ALA A 10 -22.66 -47.82 17.78
CA ALA A 10 -22.33 -46.49 17.31
C ALA A 10 -22.12 -45.61 18.55
N ASP A 11 -20.99 -44.94 18.60
CA ASP A 11 -20.72 -43.88 19.55
C ASP A 11 -21.79 -42.77 19.41
N GLN A 12 -22.63 -42.66 20.43
CA GLN A 12 -23.41 -41.44 20.65
C GLN A 12 -22.49 -40.43 21.30
N PRO A 13 -22.52 -39.18 20.85
CA PRO A 13 -21.79 -38.13 21.56
C PRO A 13 -22.39 -38.00 22.96
N SER A 14 -21.52 -37.95 23.97
CA SER A 14 -21.89 -37.66 25.34
C SER A 14 -22.61 -36.32 25.41
N GLU A 15 -23.87 -36.32 25.85
CA GLU A 15 -24.58 -35.10 26.24
C GLU A 15 -23.78 -34.45 27.39
N GLY A 16 -23.03 -33.40 27.10
CA GLY A 16 -22.45 -32.53 28.12
C GLY A 16 -23.59 -31.84 28.87
N ASN A 17 -23.50 -31.80 30.19
CA ASN A 17 -24.39 -31.04 31.06
C ASN A 17 -24.26 -29.55 30.74
N PHE A 18 -25.17 -29.03 29.94
CA PHE A 18 -25.29 -27.60 29.57
C PHE A 18 -26.35 -26.88 30.46
N ASP A 19 -26.59 -27.36 31.66
CA ASP A 19 -27.70 -26.87 32.50
C ASP A 19 -27.58 -25.41 33.02
N ASN A 20 -26.53 -24.66 32.61
CA ASN A 20 -26.36 -23.24 32.96
C ASN A 20 -25.88 -22.34 31.83
N GLU A 21 -25.89 -22.78 30.59
CA GLU A 21 -25.52 -21.94 29.47
C GLU A 21 -26.76 -21.29 28.82
N THR A 22 -26.85 -19.97 28.91
CA THR A 22 -27.90 -19.20 28.22
C THR A 22 -27.50 -19.10 26.75
N MET A 23 -28.11 -19.93 25.90
CA MET A 23 -27.94 -19.77 24.44
C MET A 23 -28.57 -18.48 23.98
N VAL A 24 -27.72 -17.54 23.56
CA VAL A 24 -28.15 -16.29 22.91
C VAL A 24 -28.05 -16.47 21.41
N MET A 25 -29.19 -16.47 20.73
CA MET A 25 -29.24 -16.49 19.26
C MET A 25 -28.90 -15.09 18.74
N LYS A 26 -27.81 -14.98 17.98
CA LYS A 26 -27.37 -13.74 17.37
C LYS A 26 -27.31 -13.91 15.86
N PRO A 27 -27.86 -12.97 15.05
CA PRO A 27 -27.70 -13.01 13.61
C PRO A 27 -26.22 -13.01 13.20
N VAL A 28 -25.86 -13.83 12.22
CA VAL A 28 -24.47 -13.95 11.74
C VAL A 28 -23.93 -12.60 11.24
N GLU A 29 -24.77 -11.77 10.63
CA GLU A 29 -24.41 -10.44 10.14
C GLU A 29 -24.03 -9.49 11.29
N GLU A 30 -24.75 -9.55 12.41
CA GLU A 30 -24.45 -8.76 13.61
C GLU A 30 -23.13 -9.21 14.25
N GLU A 31 -22.91 -10.53 14.36
CA GLU A 31 -21.69 -11.07 14.94
C GLU A 31 -20.46 -10.76 14.07
N ILE A 32 -20.57 -10.93 12.74
CA ILE A 32 -19.49 -10.57 11.81
C ILE A 32 -19.20 -9.06 11.88
N THR A 33 -20.24 -8.23 11.91
CA THR A 33 -20.10 -6.78 11.98
C THR A 33 -19.41 -6.37 13.27
N GLN A 34 -19.84 -6.88 14.43
CA GLN A 34 -19.23 -6.56 15.71
C GLN A 34 -17.77 -7.04 15.77
N SER A 35 -17.50 -8.29 15.40
CA SER A 35 -16.17 -8.85 15.39
C SER A 35 -15.21 -8.09 14.45
N TYR A 36 -15.73 -7.62 13.29
CA TYR A 36 -14.94 -6.81 12.37
C TYR A 36 -14.63 -5.42 12.92
N ILE A 37 -15.61 -4.79 13.61
CA ILE A 37 -15.39 -3.51 14.28
C ILE A 37 -14.34 -3.66 15.38
N ASP A 38 -14.44 -4.67 16.23
CA ASP A 38 -13.49 -4.92 17.31
C ASP A 38 -12.09 -5.20 16.78
N TYR A 39 -11.97 -6.00 15.70
CA TYR A 39 -10.71 -6.20 15.00
C TYR A 39 -10.16 -4.91 14.40
N ALA A 40 -11.00 -4.12 13.71
CA ALA A 40 -10.59 -2.86 13.11
C ALA A 40 -10.10 -1.87 14.18
N MET A 41 -10.84 -1.74 15.30
CA MET A 41 -10.46 -0.89 16.43
C MET A 41 -9.13 -1.34 17.05
N SER A 42 -8.93 -2.64 17.24
CA SER A 42 -7.66 -3.18 17.73
C SER A 42 -6.49 -2.85 16.80
N VAL A 43 -6.67 -3.01 15.47
CA VAL A 43 -5.62 -2.69 14.48
C VAL A 43 -5.33 -1.18 14.44
N ILE A 44 -6.34 -0.33 14.54
CA ILE A 44 -6.20 1.14 14.51
C ILE A 44 -5.47 1.61 15.76
N VAL A 45 -6.00 1.27 16.96
CA VAL A 45 -5.54 1.83 18.24
C VAL A 45 -4.30 1.11 18.78
N SER A 46 -4.21 -0.22 18.63
CA SER A 46 -3.19 -1.01 19.30
C SER A 46 -2.07 -1.54 18.41
N ARG A 47 -2.05 -1.18 17.11
CA ARG A 47 -1.02 -1.71 16.19
C ARG A 47 -0.46 -0.71 15.19
N ALA A 48 -1.31 -0.04 14.38
CA ALA A 48 -0.87 0.61 13.16
C ALA A 48 -0.58 2.10 13.32
N LEU A 49 -1.35 2.81 14.15
CA LEU A 49 -1.22 4.25 14.30
C LEU A 49 -0.33 4.62 15.49
N PRO A 50 0.45 5.72 15.37
CA PRO A 50 1.21 6.28 16.49
C PRO A 50 0.29 7.09 17.40
N ASP A 51 0.64 7.20 18.67
CA ASP A 51 0.12 8.21 19.58
C ASP A 51 0.80 9.56 19.28
N VAL A 52 0.05 10.63 19.14
CA VAL A 52 0.60 11.96 18.79
C VAL A 52 1.60 12.46 19.83
N ARG A 53 1.40 12.11 21.11
CA ARG A 53 2.17 12.59 22.26
C ARG A 53 3.62 12.12 22.23
N ASP A 54 3.87 10.84 21.92
CA ASP A 54 5.21 10.25 21.88
C ASP A 54 5.66 9.82 20.46
N GLY A 55 4.77 9.91 19.47
CA GLY A 55 5.05 9.56 18.09
C GLY A 55 5.29 8.07 17.83
N LEU A 56 4.99 7.21 18.80
CA LEU A 56 5.36 5.80 18.75
C LEU A 56 4.14 4.89 18.51
N LYS A 57 4.38 3.86 17.71
CA LYS A 57 3.49 2.70 17.67
C LYS A 57 3.66 1.84 18.93
N PRO A 58 2.64 1.07 19.33
CA PRO A 58 2.73 0.23 20.54
C PRO A 58 3.93 -0.72 20.56
N VAL A 59 4.27 -1.34 19.43
CA VAL A 59 5.44 -2.25 19.37
C VAL A 59 6.75 -1.53 19.66
N ILE A 60 6.94 -0.32 19.13
CA ILE A 60 8.16 0.48 19.33
C ILE A 60 8.25 0.93 20.79
N ARG A 61 7.14 1.41 21.35
CA ARG A 61 7.07 1.81 22.76
C ARG A 61 7.42 0.65 23.68
N ARG A 62 6.88 -0.54 23.43
CA ARG A 62 7.17 -1.76 24.19
C ARG A 62 8.63 -2.19 24.10
N ILE A 63 9.25 -2.08 22.92
CA ILE A 63 10.70 -2.35 22.74
C ILE A 63 11.53 -1.40 23.62
N LEU A 64 11.26 -0.09 23.60
CA LEU A 64 12.01 0.88 24.38
C LEU A 64 11.80 0.69 25.90
N VAL A 65 10.56 0.41 26.33
CA VAL A 65 10.26 0.07 27.74
C VAL A 65 11.00 -1.20 28.15
N THR A 66 10.99 -2.25 27.34
CA THR A 66 11.75 -3.48 27.62
C THR A 66 13.24 -3.20 27.76
N MET A 67 13.81 -2.41 26.86
CA MET A 67 15.23 -2.04 26.95
C MET A 67 15.55 -1.26 28.22
N ASN A 68 14.65 -0.37 28.64
CA ASN A 68 14.77 0.37 29.91
C ASN A 68 14.69 -0.54 31.14
N ASP A 69 13.75 -1.50 31.16
CA ASP A 69 13.62 -2.49 32.24
C ASP A 69 14.84 -3.40 32.36
N MET A 70 15.48 -3.70 31.21
CA MET A 70 16.75 -4.42 31.15
C MET A 70 17.97 -3.56 31.53
N ASN A 71 17.80 -2.28 31.81
CA ASN A 71 18.87 -1.29 32.00
C ASN A 71 19.89 -1.27 30.85
N LEU A 72 19.39 -1.38 29.61
CA LEU A 72 20.19 -1.30 28.39
C LEU A 72 20.41 0.15 27.96
N THR A 73 21.10 0.88 28.80
CA THR A 73 21.54 2.25 28.51
C THR A 73 22.66 2.26 27.47
N ALA A 74 23.08 3.43 27.01
CA ALA A 74 24.15 3.63 26.02
C ALA A 74 25.52 3.02 26.39
N SER A 75 25.63 2.34 27.53
CA SER A 75 26.89 1.77 28.02
C SER A 75 27.12 0.30 27.63
N LYS A 76 26.08 -0.53 27.53
CA LYS A 76 26.22 -2.00 27.36
C LYS A 76 25.31 -2.53 26.26
N TYR A 77 25.87 -3.32 25.35
CA TYR A 77 25.11 -4.10 24.36
C TYR A 77 24.61 -5.42 24.96
N LYS A 78 23.48 -5.88 24.50
CA LYS A 78 22.98 -7.24 24.70
C LYS A 78 22.52 -7.83 23.37
N LYS A 79 22.50 -9.16 23.29
CA LYS A 79 21.96 -9.85 22.12
C LYS A 79 20.53 -9.40 21.82
N SER A 80 20.25 -9.06 20.57
CA SER A 80 18.92 -8.60 20.12
C SER A 80 17.83 -9.61 20.46
N MET A 81 18.13 -10.90 20.34
CA MET A 81 17.20 -11.98 20.72
C MET A 81 16.77 -11.91 22.18
N GLY A 82 17.65 -11.44 23.09
CA GLY A 82 17.31 -11.26 24.50
C GLY A 82 16.29 -10.13 24.71
N VAL A 83 16.40 -9.04 23.95
CA VAL A 83 15.43 -7.93 23.99
C VAL A 83 14.09 -8.39 23.41
N VAL A 84 14.13 -9.05 22.24
CA VAL A 84 12.94 -9.57 21.59
C VAL A 84 12.21 -10.55 22.49
N GLY A 85 12.92 -11.55 23.07
CA GLY A 85 12.30 -12.54 23.94
C GLY A 85 11.66 -11.92 25.20
N GLN A 86 12.30 -10.91 25.80
CA GLN A 86 11.72 -10.21 26.95
C GLN A 86 10.52 -9.35 26.56
N ALA A 87 10.56 -8.66 25.42
CA ALA A 87 9.43 -7.88 24.90
C ALA A 87 8.20 -8.76 24.64
N LEU A 88 8.40 -9.94 24.07
CA LEU A 88 7.34 -10.93 23.84
C LEU A 88 6.73 -11.41 25.16
N ARG A 89 7.57 -11.77 26.12
CA ARG A 89 7.14 -12.30 27.41
C ARG A 89 6.36 -11.27 28.23
N ASP A 90 6.83 -9.99 28.23
CA ASP A 90 6.34 -9.02 29.19
C ASP A 90 5.25 -8.10 28.61
N TYR A 91 5.25 -7.83 27.26
CA TYR A 91 4.42 -6.77 26.71
C TYR A 91 3.76 -7.07 25.35
N HIS A 92 4.37 -7.89 24.47
CA HIS A 92 3.94 -7.96 23.07
C HIS A 92 3.70 -9.41 22.60
N PRO A 93 2.51 -10.00 22.82
CA PRO A 93 2.23 -11.43 22.57
C PRO A 93 2.01 -11.72 21.07
N HIS A 94 3.00 -11.43 20.23
CA HIS A 94 2.96 -11.63 18.78
C HIS A 94 4.28 -12.25 18.29
N GLY A 95 4.43 -12.49 16.98
CA GLY A 95 5.62 -13.12 16.42
C GLY A 95 6.92 -12.35 16.69
N ASP A 96 7.99 -13.06 17.00
CA ASP A 96 9.33 -12.54 17.28
C ASP A 96 9.93 -11.74 16.11
N THR A 97 9.68 -12.19 14.89
CA THR A 97 10.12 -11.51 13.67
C THR A 97 9.59 -10.07 13.61
N SER A 98 8.32 -9.84 13.95
CA SER A 98 7.72 -8.51 13.92
C SER A 98 8.37 -7.53 14.91
N VAL A 99 8.74 -8.03 16.09
CA VAL A 99 9.44 -7.23 17.12
C VAL A 99 10.87 -6.96 16.69
N TYR A 100 11.55 -7.98 16.15
CA TYR A 100 12.93 -7.82 15.68
C TYR A 100 13.02 -6.84 14.51
N ASP A 101 12.16 -6.97 13.50
CA ASP A 101 12.14 -6.06 12.33
C ASP A 101 11.85 -4.61 12.74
N ALA A 102 10.96 -4.41 13.71
CA ALA A 102 10.71 -3.09 14.27
C ALA A 102 11.98 -2.53 14.95
N MET A 103 12.67 -3.34 15.75
CA MET A 103 13.91 -2.96 16.43
C MET A 103 15.04 -2.68 15.42
N VAL A 104 15.16 -3.50 14.38
CA VAL A 104 16.13 -3.31 13.28
C VAL A 104 15.92 -1.94 12.63
N ARG A 105 14.67 -1.59 12.31
CA ARG A 105 14.35 -0.30 11.71
C ARG A 105 14.76 0.88 12.58
N LEU A 106 14.60 0.77 13.91
CA LEU A 106 15.00 1.82 14.86
C LEU A 106 16.53 2.05 14.92
N ALA A 107 17.33 1.07 14.46
CA ALA A 107 18.78 1.14 14.41
C ALA A 107 19.33 1.59 13.05
N GLN A 108 18.50 1.68 12.00
CA GLN A 108 18.94 1.99 10.64
C GLN A 108 19.04 3.50 10.41
N PRO A 109 20.24 4.09 10.19
CA PRO A 109 20.42 5.53 10.00
C PRO A 109 19.87 6.03 8.66
N PHE A 110 19.58 5.13 7.70
CA PHE A 110 18.92 5.45 6.44
C PHE A 110 17.39 5.33 6.50
N SER A 111 16.84 4.72 7.56
CA SER A 111 15.41 4.61 7.81
C SER A 111 14.90 5.63 8.82
N MET A 112 15.69 5.92 9.86
CA MET A 112 15.36 6.82 10.95
C MET A 112 16.20 8.09 10.88
N ARG A 113 15.56 9.26 10.95
CA ARG A 113 16.28 10.52 10.99
C ARG A 113 17.09 10.66 12.28
N TYR A 114 16.52 10.18 13.40
CA TYR A 114 17.13 10.11 14.72
C TYR A 114 16.96 8.69 15.26
N PRO A 115 17.95 7.79 15.05
CA PRO A 115 17.88 6.42 15.53
C PRO A 115 17.68 6.32 17.04
N LEU A 116 16.80 5.42 17.48
CA LEU A 116 16.50 5.18 18.90
C LEU A 116 17.22 3.95 19.45
N VAL A 117 17.70 3.07 18.57
CA VAL A 117 18.49 1.89 18.90
C VAL A 117 19.87 2.05 18.30
N ASP A 118 20.90 1.74 19.08
CA ASP A 118 22.28 1.60 18.65
C ASP A 118 22.56 0.11 18.49
N GLY A 119 22.83 -0.31 17.24
CA GLY A 119 22.99 -1.69 16.85
C GLY A 119 24.45 -2.05 16.55
N GLN A 120 24.90 -3.21 17.04
CA GLN A 120 26.19 -3.79 16.67
C GLN A 120 25.99 -5.07 15.85
N GLY A 121 26.61 -5.13 14.68
CA GLY A 121 26.43 -6.18 13.71
C GLY A 121 25.79 -5.70 12.40
N ASN A 122 25.20 -6.62 11.63
CA ASN A 122 24.51 -6.27 10.38
C ASN A 122 23.03 -6.01 10.66
N PHE A 123 22.62 -4.75 10.54
CA PHE A 123 21.23 -4.29 10.64
C PHE A 123 20.62 -3.94 9.26
N GLY A 124 21.16 -4.51 8.17
CA GLY A 124 20.71 -4.22 6.82
C GLY A 124 21.46 -3.07 6.16
N SER A 125 21.20 -2.85 4.88
CA SER A 125 21.84 -1.81 4.06
C SER A 125 20.85 -1.05 3.19
N VAL A 126 21.30 0.05 2.59
CA VAL A 126 20.52 0.82 1.58
C VAL A 126 20.31 0.00 0.29
N ASP A 127 21.08 -1.06 0.09
CA ASP A 127 20.95 -2.01 -1.02
C ASP A 127 19.77 -2.98 -0.83
N GLY A 128 19.14 -2.94 0.34
CA GLY A 128 18.01 -3.81 0.67
C GLY A 128 18.42 -5.15 1.26
N ASP A 129 19.68 -5.30 1.65
CA ASP A 129 20.11 -6.47 2.41
C ASP A 129 19.35 -6.54 3.73
N GLY A 130 18.91 -7.73 4.07
CA GLY A 130 18.25 -7.99 5.34
C GLY A 130 19.20 -7.91 6.53
N ALA A 131 18.69 -7.62 7.70
CA ALA A 131 19.46 -7.72 8.93
C ALA A 131 19.87 -9.19 9.20
N ALA A 132 21.00 -9.38 9.85
CA ALA A 132 21.38 -10.70 10.35
C ALA A 132 20.37 -11.16 11.42
N ALA A 133 20.22 -12.48 11.60
CA ALA A 133 19.30 -13.01 12.61
C ALA A 133 19.59 -12.49 14.02
N ALA A 134 18.54 -12.27 14.81
CA ALA A 134 18.55 -11.63 16.14
C ALA A 134 19.57 -12.23 17.13
N ARG A 135 19.95 -13.50 16.93
CA ARG A 135 20.97 -14.20 17.74
C ARG A 135 22.39 -13.71 17.47
N TYR A 136 22.65 -13.08 16.31
CA TYR A 136 23.98 -12.58 15.94
C TYR A 136 24.16 -11.10 16.27
N THR A 137 23.11 -10.31 16.15
CA THR A 137 23.15 -8.86 16.40
C THR A 137 23.05 -8.53 17.88
N GLU A 138 23.57 -7.37 18.26
CA GLU A 138 23.48 -6.81 19.59
C GLU A 138 22.89 -5.40 19.53
N ALA A 139 22.16 -5.00 20.55
CA ALA A 139 21.46 -3.71 20.60
C ALA A 139 21.52 -3.09 22.00
N ARG A 140 21.44 -1.76 22.02
CA ARG A 140 21.24 -0.94 23.20
C ARG A 140 20.44 0.33 22.82
N MET A 141 19.95 1.06 23.80
CA MET A 141 19.33 2.37 23.55
C MET A 141 20.38 3.40 23.15
N THR A 142 20.00 4.33 22.28
CA THR A 142 20.76 5.58 22.08
C THR A 142 20.51 6.53 23.25
N LYS A 143 21.40 7.52 23.42
CA LYS A 143 21.20 8.57 24.45
C LYS A 143 19.89 9.33 24.24
N LEU A 144 19.50 9.55 22.99
CA LEU A 144 18.22 10.19 22.65
C LEU A 144 17.01 9.36 23.10
N ALA A 145 17.07 8.04 22.97
CA ALA A 145 16.01 7.13 23.46
C ALA A 145 15.93 7.13 24.99
N GLU A 146 17.06 7.30 25.70
CA GLU A 146 17.08 7.43 27.17
C GLU A 146 16.31 8.69 27.61
N GLU A 147 16.44 9.82 26.89
CA GLU A 147 15.69 11.04 27.16
C GLU A 147 14.17 10.88 27.04
N MET A 148 13.71 9.96 26.18
CA MET A 148 12.28 9.64 26.07
C MET A 148 11.74 8.91 27.30
N LEU A 149 12.60 8.28 28.10
CA LEU A 149 12.23 7.41 29.22
C LEU A 149 12.65 7.96 30.59
N GLN A 150 13.41 9.07 30.64
CA GLN A 150 14.04 9.56 31.84
C GLN A 150 13.06 9.77 32.99
N ASP A 151 11.89 10.31 32.71
CA ASP A 151 10.90 10.67 33.73
C ASP A 151 9.87 9.55 34.00
N ILE A 152 9.98 8.38 33.38
CA ILE A 152 8.95 7.33 33.40
C ILE A 152 8.65 6.75 34.79
N LYS A 153 9.60 6.87 35.72
CA LYS A 153 9.49 6.39 37.12
C LYS A 153 8.89 7.42 38.07
N GLN A 154 8.51 8.60 37.57
CA GLN A 154 8.02 9.72 38.38
C GLN A 154 6.51 9.96 38.18
N ASP A 155 5.76 8.93 37.91
CA ASP A 155 4.30 8.95 37.67
C ASP A 155 3.85 9.98 36.61
N THR A 156 4.66 10.13 35.56
CA THR A 156 4.45 11.16 34.53
C THR A 156 3.49 10.73 33.43
N VAL A 157 3.19 9.43 33.31
CA VAL A 157 2.38 8.83 32.24
C VAL A 157 1.35 7.87 32.80
N ASP A 158 0.22 7.77 32.13
CA ASP A 158 -0.81 6.79 32.44
C ASP A 158 -0.33 5.39 32.08
N ARG A 159 -0.74 4.39 32.89
CA ARG A 159 -0.39 2.98 32.70
C ARG A 159 -1.64 2.16 32.50
N ARG A 160 -1.48 0.99 31.88
CA ARG A 160 -2.53 -0.01 31.74
C ARG A 160 -1.95 -1.40 31.97
N PRO A 161 -2.76 -2.39 32.38
CA PRO A 161 -2.31 -3.79 32.45
C PRO A 161 -1.78 -4.25 31.06
N ASN A 162 -0.74 -5.09 31.09
CA ASN A 162 -0.29 -5.81 29.91
C ASN A 162 -1.31 -6.92 29.52
N TYR A 163 -1.00 -7.70 28.48
CA TYR A 163 -1.91 -8.70 27.91
C TYR A 163 -2.33 -9.81 28.90
N ASP A 164 -1.49 -10.19 29.87
CA ASP A 164 -1.73 -11.24 30.88
C ASP A 164 -1.97 -10.66 32.29
N GLN A 165 -2.08 -9.34 32.43
CA GLN A 165 -2.27 -8.60 33.68
C GLN A 165 -1.18 -8.81 34.73
N SER A 166 -0.04 -9.40 34.36
CA SER A 166 1.09 -9.62 35.26
C SER A 166 1.91 -8.35 35.54
N ARG A 167 1.82 -7.33 34.66
CA ARG A 167 2.56 -6.08 34.72
C ARG A 167 1.74 -4.92 34.18
N GLU A 168 2.23 -3.74 34.40
CA GLU A 168 1.70 -2.51 33.79
C GLU A 168 2.62 -2.00 32.70
N GLU A 169 2.04 -1.59 31.58
CA GLU A 169 2.73 -0.90 30.48
C GLU A 169 2.30 0.57 30.39
N PRO A 170 3.19 1.49 30.04
CA PRO A 170 2.84 2.90 29.83
C PRO A 170 2.03 3.04 28.52
N ILE A 171 1.00 3.88 28.54
CA ILE A 171 0.19 4.22 27.37
C ILE A 171 0.98 5.10 26.40
N SER A 172 1.80 6.02 26.91
CA SER A 172 2.71 6.90 26.18
C SER A 172 4.03 7.06 26.93
N LEU A 173 5.10 7.49 26.27
CA LEU A 173 6.37 7.82 26.92
C LEU A 173 6.48 9.31 27.23
N PRO A 174 7.15 9.71 28.34
CA PRO A 174 7.33 11.12 28.73
C PRO A 174 8.40 11.82 27.88
N THR A 175 8.27 11.77 26.55
CA THR A 175 9.28 12.27 25.61
C THR A 175 9.54 13.76 25.75
N LYS A 176 10.82 14.17 25.60
CA LYS A 176 11.25 15.56 25.68
C LYS A 176 11.33 16.25 24.31
N PHE A 177 11.07 15.54 23.22
CA PHE A 177 11.07 16.08 21.86
C PHE A 177 9.91 15.51 21.05
N PRO A 178 9.42 16.21 20.02
CA PRO A 178 8.27 15.80 19.22
C PRO A 178 8.65 14.69 18.24
N ALA A 179 8.79 13.46 18.75
CA ALA A 179 9.29 12.32 17.97
C ALA A 179 8.41 11.95 16.78
N SER A 180 7.09 12.23 16.83
CA SER A 180 6.17 12.07 15.72
C SER A 180 6.58 12.88 14.48
N LEU A 181 7.06 14.11 14.69
CA LEU A 181 7.55 15.00 13.64
C LEU A 181 9.01 14.70 13.27
N CYS A 182 9.88 14.49 14.27
CA CYS A 182 11.32 14.33 14.05
C CYS A 182 11.68 13.04 13.30
N ASN A 183 11.03 11.93 13.63
CA ASN A 183 11.28 10.62 12.99
C ASN A 183 10.24 10.21 11.96
N GLY A 184 9.07 10.83 12.01
CA GLY A 184 7.94 10.38 11.20
C GLY A 184 7.51 8.95 11.52
N THR A 185 6.51 8.48 10.83
CA THR A 185 6.05 7.07 10.93
C THR A 185 5.21 6.70 9.73
N MET A 186 5.18 5.41 9.40
CA MET A 186 4.32 4.86 8.35
C MET A 186 3.53 3.68 8.92
N GLY A 187 2.23 3.62 8.70
CA GLY A 187 1.36 2.53 9.15
C GLY A 187 0.13 2.35 8.31
N ILE A 188 -0.31 1.10 8.19
CA ILE A 188 -1.52 0.72 7.45
C ILE A 188 -2.48 0.08 8.44
N ALA A 189 -3.64 0.72 8.63
CA ALA A 189 -4.73 0.23 9.46
C ALA A 189 -5.93 -0.19 8.61
N VAL A 190 -7.01 -0.60 9.26
CA VAL A 190 -8.28 -0.89 8.58
C VAL A 190 -8.96 0.44 8.24
N GLY A 191 -9.21 0.67 6.96
CA GLY A 191 -9.88 1.87 6.46
C GLY A 191 -9.07 3.17 6.49
N MET A 192 -7.86 3.17 7.06
CA MET A 192 -6.98 4.34 7.12
C MET A 192 -5.50 3.96 7.11
N ALA A 193 -4.65 4.93 6.76
CA ALA A 193 -3.20 4.76 6.82
C ALA A 193 -2.56 6.04 7.33
N THR A 194 -1.38 5.93 7.91
CA THR A 194 -0.55 7.08 8.27
C THR A 194 0.77 7.02 7.53
N ASN A 195 1.28 8.18 7.10
CA ASN A 195 2.61 8.31 6.50
C ASN A 195 3.13 9.72 6.78
N MET A 196 3.82 9.86 7.90
CA MET A 196 4.37 11.12 8.38
C MET A 196 5.84 11.23 7.95
N PRO A 197 6.25 12.33 7.32
CA PRO A 197 7.65 12.56 6.99
C PRO A 197 8.46 12.96 8.21
N PRO A 198 9.76 12.62 8.27
CA PRO A 198 10.67 13.10 9.31
C PRO A 198 11.07 14.57 9.07
N HIS A 199 11.45 15.28 10.17
CA HIS A 199 11.87 16.67 10.13
C HIS A 199 13.13 16.89 10.97
N ASN A 200 13.79 18.02 10.75
CA ASN A 200 14.95 18.40 11.54
C ASN A 200 14.56 18.79 12.97
N LEU A 201 15.26 18.22 13.96
CA LEU A 201 14.97 18.40 15.38
C LEU A 201 15.04 19.87 15.80
N SER A 202 16.08 20.59 15.37
CA SER A 202 16.27 21.99 15.74
C SER A 202 15.14 22.87 15.18
N GLU A 203 14.75 22.65 13.92
CA GLU A 203 13.65 23.39 13.27
C GLU A 203 12.30 23.14 13.97
N VAL A 204 12.02 21.89 14.34
CA VAL A 204 10.75 21.55 15.02
C VAL A 204 10.74 22.10 16.46
N ILE A 205 11.88 22.06 17.15
CA ILE A 205 11.98 22.69 18.49
C ILE A 205 11.75 24.21 18.38
N ASP A 206 12.36 24.89 17.42
CA ASP A 206 12.14 26.33 17.22
C ASP A 206 10.66 26.64 16.97
N ALA A 207 9.96 25.80 16.22
CA ALA A 207 8.52 25.94 16.03
C ALA A 207 7.71 25.65 17.31
N CYS A 208 8.15 24.73 18.17
CA CYS A 208 7.53 24.52 19.49
C CYS A 208 7.74 25.73 20.43
N LEU A 209 8.92 26.36 20.39
CA LEU A 209 9.23 27.57 21.16
C LEU A 209 8.37 28.75 20.70
N GLU A 210 8.21 28.96 19.39
CA GLU A 210 7.31 29.94 18.79
C GLU A 210 5.87 29.76 19.27
N TYR A 211 5.36 28.51 19.30
CA TYR A 211 4.02 28.23 19.84
C TYR A 211 3.89 28.49 21.35
N ILE A 212 4.93 28.28 22.14
CA ILE A 212 4.89 28.58 23.59
C ILE A 212 4.83 30.09 23.84
N ASP A 213 5.51 30.87 22.99
CA ASP A 213 5.51 32.34 23.08
C ASP A 213 4.20 32.95 22.51
N ASP A 214 3.66 32.40 21.42
CA ASP A 214 2.40 32.84 20.79
C ASP A 214 1.48 31.64 20.54
N LEU A 215 0.41 31.51 21.32
CA LEU A 215 -0.59 30.43 21.19
C LEU A 215 -1.41 30.50 19.90
N GLU A 216 -1.45 31.65 19.24
CA GLU A 216 -2.18 31.86 17.97
C GLU A 216 -1.29 31.67 16.71
N VAL A 217 -0.09 31.15 16.89
CA VAL A 217 0.84 30.88 15.78
C VAL A 217 0.15 30.16 14.62
N THR A 218 0.40 30.63 13.41
CA THR A 218 -0.15 30.03 12.19
C THR A 218 0.81 29.00 11.57
N VAL A 219 0.31 28.18 10.62
CA VAL A 219 1.18 27.28 9.84
C VAL A 219 2.26 28.06 9.08
N ALA A 220 1.95 29.29 8.65
CA ALA A 220 2.93 30.14 7.96
C ALA A 220 4.08 30.58 8.87
N ASP A 221 3.79 30.83 10.15
CA ASP A 221 4.82 31.18 11.15
C ASP A 221 5.70 29.97 11.48
N ILE A 222 5.10 28.79 11.68
CA ILE A 222 5.82 27.52 11.85
C ILE A 222 6.76 27.27 10.67
N MET A 223 6.35 27.57 9.45
CA MET A 223 7.19 27.40 8.25
C MET A 223 8.37 28.35 8.14
N LYS A 224 8.45 29.40 8.96
CA LYS A 224 9.66 30.21 9.08
C LYS A 224 10.80 29.40 9.67
N HIS A 225 10.50 28.46 10.57
CA HIS A 225 11.42 27.54 11.20
C HIS A 225 11.51 26.21 10.44
N VAL A 226 10.38 25.51 10.25
CA VAL A 226 10.32 24.21 9.57
C VAL A 226 10.17 24.41 8.07
N LYS A 227 11.28 24.36 7.36
CA LYS A 227 11.33 24.63 5.90
C LYS A 227 10.72 23.51 5.06
N GLY A 228 10.59 22.31 5.59
CA GLY A 228 10.11 21.11 4.92
C GLY A 228 10.58 19.84 5.61
N PRO A 229 10.19 18.65 5.15
CA PRO A 229 10.73 17.39 5.63
C PRO A 229 12.25 17.34 5.53
N ASP A 230 12.87 16.58 6.44
CA ASP A 230 14.31 16.35 6.49
C ASP A 230 14.59 14.84 6.53
N PHE A 231 14.81 14.25 5.37
CA PHE A 231 14.95 12.81 5.22
C PHE A 231 16.34 12.32 5.64
N PRO A 232 16.46 11.14 6.24
CA PRO A 232 17.75 10.59 6.69
C PRO A 232 18.74 10.39 5.54
N THR A 233 18.27 10.09 4.33
CA THR A 233 19.08 9.90 3.12
C THR A 233 19.45 11.21 2.41
N GLY A 234 18.97 12.37 2.90
CA GLY A 234 19.17 13.67 2.25
C GLY A 234 18.25 13.89 1.06
N GLY A 235 18.80 14.15 -0.11
CA GLY A 235 18.05 14.45 -1.31
C GLY A 235 17.62 15.92 -1.44
N ILE A 236 16.84 16.20 -2.47
CA ILE A 236 16.34 17.56 -2.77
C ILE A 236 14.82 17.52 -2.86
N ILE A 237 14.17 18.46 -2.21
CA ILE A 237 12.73 18.72 -2.34
C ILE A 237 12.55 19.97 -3.19
N PHE A 238 11.68 19.83 -4.19
CA PHE A 238 11.26 20.93 -5.05
C PHE A 238 9.80 21.26 -4.77
N ASP A 239 9.39 22.53 -4.84
CA ASP A 239 8.01 22.95 -4.69
C ASP A 239 7.56 23.26 -3.25
N THR A 240 8.04 24.38 -2.74
CA THR A 240 7.66 24.90 -1.42
C THR A 240 6.18 25.28 -1.28
N ALA A 241 5.51 25.63 -2.39
CA ALA A 241 4.07 25.91 -2.36
C ALA A 241 3.27 24.66 -2.02
N ASN A 242 3.67 23.51 -2.55
CA ASN A 242 3.04 22.23 -2.24
C ASN A 242 3.32 21.78 -0.78
N ILE A 243 4.53 22.09 -0.27
CA ILE A 243 4.86 21.83 1.14
C ILE A 243 3.89 22.59 2.07
N LYS A 244 3.61 23.87 1.75
CA LYS A 244 2.68 24.69 2.53
C LYS A 244 1.28 24.06 2.55
N GLU A 245 0.76 23.67 1.39
CA GLU A 245 -0.55 23.02 1.29
C GLU A 245 -0.60 21.69 2.07
N VAL A 246 0.48 20.92 2.01
CA VAL A 246 0.62 19.66 2.77
C VAL A 246 0.62 19.93 4.28
N TYR A 247 1.31 20.94 4.73
CA TYR A 247 1.37 21.29 6.15
C TYR A 247 0.05 21.86 6.69
N GLU A 248 -0.67 22.64 5.88
CA GLU A 248 -2.00 23.15 6.23
C GLU A 248 -3.05 22.04 6.28
N LYS A 249 -3.00 21.09 5.33
CA LYS A 249 -3.99 20.02 5.20
C LYS A 249 -3.60 18.73 5.90
N GLY A 250 -2.36 18.55 6.32
CA GLY A 250 -1.83 17.29 6.87
C GLY A 250 -1.75 16.15 5.86
N ARG A 251 -2.03 16.39 4.55
CA ARG A 251 -1.99 15.38 3.47
C ARG A 251 -1.61 16.00 2.14
N GLY A 252 -0.92 15.22 1.31
CA GLY A 252 -0.54 15.63 -0.06
C GLY A 252 0.74 14.93 -0.50
N GLY A 253 1.22 15.23 -1.70
CA GLY A 253 2.44 14.63 -2.25
C GLY A 253 3.60 15.62 -2.24
N ILE A 254 4.77 15.19 -1.80
CA ILE A 254 6.02 15.97 -1.84
C ILE A 254 6.97 15.27 -2.80
N THR A 255 7.40 15.96 -3.86
CA THR A 255 8.34 15.41 -4.83
C THR A 255 9.77 15.49 -4.30
N MET A 256 10.44 14.32 -4.26
CA MET A 256 11.83 14.19 -3.84
C MET A 256 12.69 13.75 -5.02
N ARG A 257 13.95 14.22 -5.06
CA ARG A 257 14.98 13.79 -5.99
C ARG A 257 16.25 13.40 -5.27
N GLY A 258 16.98 12.44 -5.84
CA GLY A 258 18.35 12.18 -5.46
C GLY A 258 19.26 13.38 -5.80
N VAL A 259 20.38 13.50 -5.11
CA VAL A 259 21.44 14.46 -5.44
C VAL A 259 22.33 13.85 -6.51
N VAL A 260 22.54 14.63 -7.56
CA VAL A 260 23.31 14.21 -8.73
C VAL A 260 24.34 15.27 -9.05
N ASP A 261 25.58 14.86 -9.23
CA ASP A 261 26.70 15.69 -9.64
C ASP A 261 27.22 15.22 -11.02
N PHE A 262 27.93 16.09 -11.71
CA PHE A 262 28.53 15.79 -13.01
C PHE A 262 30.05 15.86 -12.88
N GLU A 263 30.71 14.80 -13.32
CA GLU A 263 32.17 14.70 -13.37
C GLU A 263 32.64 14.35 -14.79
N GLU A 264 33.92 14.44 -15.03
CA GLU A 264 34.58 13.95 -16.25
C GLU A 264 35.62 12.89 -15.88
N ASN A 265 35.57 11.71 -16.51
CA ASN A 265 36.53 10.66 -16.23
C ASN A 265 37.84 10.90 -16.98
N ALA A 266 38.88 10.08 -16.68
CA ALA A 266 40.20 10.15 -17.31
C ALA A 266 40.15 10.00 -18.85
N LYS A 267 39.11 9.42 -19.42
CA LYS A 267 38.85 9.27 -20.87
C LYS A 267 38.08 10.43 -21.47
N LYS A 268 37.90 11.54 -20.75
CA LYS A 268 37.12 12.72 -21.17
C LYS A 268 35.67 12.36 -21.53
N GLN A 269 35.05 11.49 -20.75
CA GLN A 269 33.64 11.14 -20.85
C GLN A 269 32.87 11.77 -19.66
N ASP A 270 31.72 12.32 -19.90
CA ASP A 270 30.83 12.79 -18.84
C ASP A 270 30.37 11.62 -17.99
N VAL A 271 30.37 11.80 -16.70
CA VAL A 271 29.87 10.83 -15.70
C VAL A 271 28.83 11.52 -14.84
N ILE A 272 27.69 10.88 -14.70
CA ILE A 272 26.66 11.25 -13.72
C ILE A 272 26.98 10.51 -12.42
N ILE A 273 27.17 11.25 -11.34
CA ILE A 273 27.40 10.70 -9.99
C ILE A 273 26.15 10.90 -9.16
N ILE A 274 25.58 9.81 -8.67
CA ILE A 274 24.47 9.86 -7.70
C ILE A 274 25.09 9.75 -6.32
N SER A 275 25.00 10.86 -5.54
CA SER A 275 25.58 10.96 -4.20
C SER A 275 24.56 10.79 -3.09
N GLN A 276 23.24 11.00 -3.37
CA GLN A 276 22.16 10.76 -2.42
C GLN A 276 20.93 10.24 -3.15
N LEU A 277 20.19 9.35 -2.49
CA LEU A 277 18.93 8.80 -2.99
C LEU A 277 17.71 9.42 -2.31
N PRO A 278 16.56 9.46 -2.98
CA PRO A 278 15.30 9.76 -2.32
C PRO A 278 15.02 8.76 -1.19
N TYR A 279 14.33 9.22 -0.16
CA TYR A 279 13.99 8.40 1.00
C TYR A 279 13.18 7.16 0.62
N GLN A 280 13.52 6.02 1.23
CA GLN A 280 12.92 4.69 0.99
C GLN A 280 13.21 4.07 -0.38
N VAL A 281 14.11 4.65 -1.16
CA VAL A 281 14.56 4.05 -2.43
C VAL A 281 15.68 3.05 -2.17
N ASN A 282 15.53 1.85 -2.72
CA ASN A 282 16.56 0.81 -2.70
C ASN A 282 17.58 1.07 -3.81
N LYS A 283 18.88 1.17 -3.43
CA LYS A 283 19.97 1.48 -4.37
C LYS A 283 20.15 0.39 -5.42
N ALA A 284 20.21 -0.88 -5.01
CA ALA A 284 20.43 -2.00 -5.94
C ALA A 284 19.29 -2.11 -6.97
N ASN A 285 18.03 -1.94 -6.52
CA ASN A 285 16.88 -1.94 -7.43
C ASN A 285 16.93 -0.77 -8.41
N LEU A 286 17.36 0.41 -7.96
CA LEU A 286 17.52 1.58 -8.83
C LEU A 286 18.57 1.33 -9.91
N VAL A 287 19.74 0.82 -9.53
CA VAL A 287 20.85 0.50 -10.47
C VAL A 287 20.39 -0.57 -11.48
N ALA A 288 19.75 -1.65 -10.99
CA ALA A 288 19.20 -2.68 -11.87
C ALA A 288 18.17 -2.12 -12.85
N LYS A 289 17.28 -1.24 -12.37
CA LYS A 289 16.28 -0.59 -13.21
C LYS A 289 16.88 0.30 -14.30
N ILE A 290 17.95 1.03 -13.98
CA ILE A 290 18.67 1.82 -14.97
C ILE A 290 19.27 0.89 -16.04
N GLY A 291 19.90 -0.24 -15.64
CA GLY A 291 20.43 -1.24 -16.55
C GLY A 291 19.37 -1.84 -17.49
N GLU A 292 18.18 -2.17 -16.96
CA GLU A 292 17.04 -2.63 -17.75
C GLU A 292 16.63 -1.58 -18.81
N LEU A 293 16.52 -0.31 -18.41
CA LEU A 293 16.13 0.78 -19.31
C LEU A 293 17.14 1.03 -20.43
N VAL A 294 18.44 0.79 -20.16
CA VAL A 294 19.51 0.84 -21.18
C VAL A 294 19.37 -0.33 -22.14
N ASN A 295 19.18 -1.55 -21.63
CA ASN A 295 19.00 -2.76 -22.44
C ASN A 295 17.74 -2.66 -23.33
N ASP A 296 16.65 -2.12 -22.78
CA ASP A 296 15.40 -1.87 -23.50
C ASP A 296 15.48 -0.69 -24.50
N LYS A 297 16.65 -0.01 -24.59
CA LYS A 297 16.87 1.20 -25.41
C LYS A 297 15.93 2.35 -25.08
N LYS A 298 15.34 2.37 -23.90
CA LYS A 298 14.52 3.51 -23.42
C LYS A 298 15.40 4.70 -23.01
N ILE A 299 16.62 4.40 -22.54
CA ILE A 299 17.66 5.40 -22.29
C ILE A 299 18.88 5.01 -23.14
N ASP A 300 19.18 5.78 -24.16
CA ASP A 300 20.39 5.63 -24.95
C ASP A 300 21.45 6.63 -24.49
N GLY A 301 22.71 6.26 -24.62
CA GLY A 301 23.83 7.13 -24.26
C GLY A 301 24.54 6.77 -22.96
N ILE A 302 24.11 5.77 -22.21
CA ILE A 302 24.82 5.21 -21.07
C ILE A 302 25.75 4.11 -21.57
N VAL A 303 27.00 4.13 -21.12
CA VAL A 303 28.06 3.15 -21.50
C VAL A 303 28.22 2.13 -20.40
N ASP A 304 28.26 2.60 -19.13
CA ASP A 304 28.56 1.77 -17.99
C ASP A 304 27.88 2.34 -16.73
N ILE A 305 27.58 1.46 -15.78
CA ILE A 305 26.99 1.81 -14.49
C ILE A 305 27.76 1.05 -13.42
N THR A 306 28.42 1.78 -12.53
CA THR A 306 29.25 1.20 -11.47
C THR A 306 28.81 1.72 -10.12
N ASP A 307 28.65 0.84 -9.15
CA ASP A 307 28.44 1.19 -7.75
C ASP A 307 29.78 1.22 -7.03
N GLU A 308 30.23 2.43 -6.70
CA GLU A 308 31.50 2.70 -6.00
C GLU A 308 31.25 3.07 -4.54
N SER A 309 30.04 2.84 -4.02
CA SER A 309 29.65 3.25 -2.67
C SER A 309 30.48 2.56 -1.59
N GLN A 310 30.87 3.32 -0.57
CA GLN A 310 31.54 2.84 0.64
C GLN A 310 30.60 2.95 1.84
N LYS A 311 31.02 2.41 3.02
CA LYS A 311 30.16 2.29 4.20
C LYS A 311 29.42 3.58 4.59
N ASN A 312 30.00 4.74 4.39
CA ASN A 312 29.44 6.04 4.78
C ASN A 312 29.28 7.02 3.62
N GLU A 313 29.62 6.60 2.40
CA GLU A 313 29.59 7.45 1.21
C GLU A 313 28.92 6.71 0.06
N MET A 314 27.84 7.28 -0.41
CA MET A 314 27.12 6.76 -1.57
C MET A 314 27.73 7.37 -2.85
N ARG A 315 28.08 6.50 -3.78
CA ARG A 315 28.62 6.90 -5.08
C ARG A 315 28.22 5.89 -6.15
N VAL A 316 27.20 6.19 -6.91
CA VAL A 316 26.85 5.42 -8.11
C VAL A 316 27.24 6.25 -9.33
N SER A 317 28.19 5.74 -10.11
CA SER A 317 28.73 6.40 -11.31
C SER A 317 28.09 5.83 -12.58
N ILE A 318 27.59 6.72 -13.44
CA ILE A 318 26.96 6.40 -14.72
C ILE A 318 27.78 7.07 -15.82
N VAL A 319 28.57 6.29 -16.56
CA VAL A 319 29.46 6.77 -17.64
C VAL A 319 28.64 6.98 -18.92
N LEU A 320 28.77 8.17 -19.52
CA LEU A 320 28.00 8.57 -20.69
C LEU A 320 28.84 8.53 -21.97
N ARG A 321 28.16 8.32 -23.11
CA ARG A 321 28.73 8.66 -24.44
C ARG A 321 28.70 10.18 -24.59
N LYS A 322 29.32 10.70 -25.68
CA LYS A 322 29.17 12.13 -26.04
C LYS A 322 27.72 12.44 -26.43
N VAL A 323 26.89 12.67 -25.45
CA VAL A 323 25.45 13.04 -25.56
C VAL A 323 25.13 14.15 -24.57
N VAL A 324 23.98 14.79 -24.76
CA VAL A 324 23.53 15.81 -23.84
C VAL A 324 23.15 15.16 -22.50
N LYS A 325 24.01 15.32 -21.49
CA LYS A 325 23.89 14.72 -20.16
C LYS A 325 22.58 15.09 -19.43
N GLU A 326 22.11 16.30 -19.63
CA GLU A 326 20.86 16.81 -19.06
C GLU A 326 19.65 16.00 -19.56
N ASN A 327 19.63 15.57 -20.81
CA ASN A 327 18.58 14.75 -21.38
C ASN A 327 18.55 13.35 -20.78
N ILE A 328 19.70 12.78 -20.47
CA ILE A 328 19.80 11.48 -19.81
C ILE A 328 19.30 11.62 -18.36
N LEU A 329 19.73 12.64 -17.64
CA LEU A 329 19.27 12.91 -16.28
C LEU A 329 17.74 13.08 -16.20
N LEU A 330 17.14 13.82 -17.14
CA LEU A 330 15.68 13.97 -17.22
C LEU A 330 14.97 12.64 -17.46
N ARG A 331 15.56 11.74 -18.27
CA ARG A 331 15.02 10.39 -18.48
C ARG A 331 15.16 9.51 -17.23
N LEU A 332 16.27 9.61 -16.50
CA LEU A 332 16.47 8.95 -15.23
C LEU A 332 15.39 9.38 -14.21
N TYR A 333 15.15 10.68 -14.06
CA TYR A 333 14.07 11.20 -13.20
C TYR A 333 12.67 10.74 -13.61
N LYS A 334 12.44 10.53 -14.92
CA LYS A 334 11.13 10.13 -15.44
C LYS A 334 10.84 8.64 -15.28
N TYR A 335 11.84 7.79 -15.47
CA TYR A 335 11.65 6.35 -15.60
C TYR A 335 12.16 5.54 -14.41
N THR A 336 12.81 6.18 -13.44
CA THR A 336 13.34 5.54 -12.25
C THR A 336 12.93 6.25 -10.97
N ASP A 337 13.14 5.60 -9.83
CA ASP A 337 12.88 6.16 -8.51
C ASP A 337 13.93 7.21 -8.06
N LEU A 338 14.83 7.65 -8.95
CA LEU A 338 15.71 8.79 -8.68
C LEU A 338 14.91 10.09 -8.46
N GLN A 339 13.67 10.13 -8.94
CA GLN A 339 12.64 11.07 -8.54
C GLN A 339 11.40 10.29 -8.13
N CYS A 340 10.90 10.50 -6.93
CA CYS A 340 9.67 9.89 -6.43
C CYS A 340 8.83 10.88 -5.61
N ASN A 341 7.58 10.52 -5.34
CA ASN A 341 6.68 11.31 -4.51
C ASN A 341 6.51 10.64 -3.15
N PHE A 342 6.75 11.41 -2.09
CA PHE A 342 6.37 11.02 -0.74
C PHE A 342 4.93 11.50 -0.48
N ASN A 343 4.02 10.54 -0.32
CA ASN A 343 2.61 10.85 -0.06
C ASN A 343 2.40 11.02 1.45
N VAL A 344 2.32 12.26 1.89
CA VAL A 344 2.05 12.62 3.29
C VAL A 344 0.60 12.32 3.64
N ASN A 345 0.39 11.74 4.81
CA ASN A 345 -0.91 11.52 5.42
C ASN A 345 -0.74 11.44 6.94
N ASN A 346 -0.91 12.56 7.62
CA ASN A 346 -0.66 12.68 9.05
C ASN A 346 -1.89 12.25 9.85
N VAL A 347 -2.00 10.96 10.11
CA VAL A 347 -3.05 10.40 10.98
C VAL A 347 -2.41 9.83 12.24
N ALA A 348 -2.81 10.34 13.41
CA ALA A 348 -2.33 9.88 14.72
C ALA A 348 -3.50 9.70 15.68
N LEU A 349 -3.23 9.01 16.78
CA LEU A 349 -4.16 8.87 17.89
C LEU A 349 -4.02 10.08 18.81
N ILE A 350 -5.14 10.75 19.08
CA ILE A 350 -5.32 11.81 20.06
C ILE A 350 -6.13 11.28 21.27
N GLU A 351 -6.50 12.14 22.20
CA GLU A 351 -7.32 11.81 23.39
C GLU A 351 -6.77 10.61 24.17
N LYS A 352 -5.50 10.70 24.54
CA LYS A 352 -4.79 9.64 25.28
C LYS A 352 -4.77 8.30 24.53
N GLY A 353 -4.63 8.35 23.20
CA GLY A 353 -4.47 7.20 22.34
C GLY A 353 -5.78 6.50 21.95
N LYS A 354 -6.92 7.17 22.07
CA LYS A 354 -8.25 6.55 21.83
C LYS A 354 -8.84 6.88 20.46
N GLN A 355 -8.64 8.11 19.95
CA GLN A 355 -9.30 8.58 18.74
C GLN A 355 -8.29 8.85 17.61
N PRO A 356 -8.45 8.24 16.43
CA PRO A 356 -7.67 8.60 15.27
C PRO A 356 -8.13 9.95 14.70
N LYS A 357 -7.20 10.87 14.47
CA LYS A 357 -7.45 12.18 13.88
C LYS A 357 -6.44 12.48 12.81
N HIS A 358 -6.89 13.18 11.79
CA HIS A 358 -6.03 13.76 10.77
C HIS A 358 -5.52 15.10 11.27
N LEU A 359 -4.20 15.27 11.33
CA LEU A 359 -3.54 16.41 11.95
C LEU A 359 -2.73 17.21 10.94
N ASN A 360 -2.80 18.52 11.01
CA ASN A 360 -1.85 19.42 10.36
C ASN A 360 -0.58 19.58 11.24
N ILE A 361 0.45 20.27 10.73
CA ILE A 361 1.70 20.41 11.48
C ILE A 361 1.53 21.21 12.76
N ARG A 362 0.67 22.24 12.76
CA ARG A 362 0.36 23.06 13.93
C ARG A 362 -0.29 22.21 15.03
N ASP A 363 -1.32 21.42 14.68
CA ASP A 363 -2.00 20.57 15.64
C ASP A 363 -1.02 19.56 16.30
N MET A 364 -0.07 19.01 15.53
CA MET A 364 0.93 18.09 16.07
C MET A 364 1.87 18.76 17.07
N ILE A 365 2.24 20.03 16.84
CA ILE A 365 3.05 20.83 17.76
C ILE A 365 2.28 21.15 19.03
N ILE A 366 1.02 21.56 18.91
CA ILE A 366 0.12 21.84 20.03
C ILE A 366 0.00 20.61 20.94
N GLU A 367 -0.39 19.46 20.38
CA GLU A 367 -0.58 18.23 21.13
C GLU A 367 0.71 17.80 21.87
N PHE A 368 1.87 17.99 21.26
CA PHE A 368 3.16 17.68 21.88
C PHE A 368 3.47 18.64 23.03
N VAL A 369 3.35 19.96 22.84
CA VAL A 369 3.69 20.96 23.86
C VAL A 369 2.76 20.84 25.07
N ASP A 370 1.46 20.67 24.84
CA ASP A 370 0.48 20.50 25.91
C ASP A 370 0.73 19.19 26.68
N TYR A 371 1.08 18.13 25.97
CA TYR A 371 1.49 16.87 26.60
C TYR A 371 2.78 17.07 27.42
N ARG A 372 3.76 17.82 26.93
CA ARG A 372 4.98 18.09 27.71
C ARG A 372 4.70 18.92 28.98
N ARG A 373 3.77 19.87 28.91
CA ARG A 373 3.28 20.60 30.09
C ARG A 373 2.65 19.64 31.12
N GLU A 374 1.82 18.69 30.67
CA GLU A 374 1.24 17.67 31.56
C GLU A 374 2.33 16.82 32.23
N VAL A 375 3.31 16.33 31.47
CA VAL A 375 4.42 15.52 31.97
C VAL A 375 5.23 16.30 33.03
N VAL A 376 5.59 17.56 32.75
CA VAL A 376 6.35 18.39 33.70
C VAL A 376 5.54 18.68 34.98
N THR A 377 4.22 18.92 34.85
CA THR A 377 3.31 19.10 35.98
C THR A 377 3.26 17.85 36.85
N ARG A 378 3.01 16.67 36.26
CA ARG A 378 2.96 15.39 36.99
C ARG A 378 4.30 15.06 37.64
N ARG A 379 5.40 15.25 36.92
CA ARG A 379 6.74 15.09 37.51
C ARG A 379 6.97 16.00 38.72
N SER A 380 6.63 17.27 38.56
CA SER A 380 6.82 18.27 39.65
C SER A 380 5.94 17.96 40.87
N GLN A 381 4.71 17.48 40.66
CA GLN A 381 3.85 17.01 41.74
C GLN A 381 4.46 15.80 42.46
N PHE A 382 4.91 14.78 41.72
CA PHE A 382 5.55 13.60 42.28
C PHE A 382 6.80 13.98 43.13
N GLN A 383 7.62 14.90 42.60
CA GLN A 383 8.79 15.38 43.30
C GLN A 383 8.41 16.17 44.56
N LEU A 384 7.36 16.99 44.50
CA LEU A 384 6.81 17.72 45.64
C LEU A 384 6.34 16.75 46.72
N ASP A 385 5.50 15.77 46.38
CA ASP A 385 4.99 14.79 47.33
C ASP A 385 6.13 14.02 48.00
N LYS A 386 7.14 13.63 47.25
CA LYS A 386 8.34 12.95 47.75
C LYS A 386 9.18 13.87 48.65
N ALA A 387 9.34 15.16 48.28
CA ALA A 387 10.10 16.12 49.08
C ALA A 387 9.37 16.45 50.39
N GLU A 388 8.05 16.62 50.36
CA GLU A 388 7.22 16.84 51.52
C GLU A 388 7.24 15.65 52.46
N ALA A 389 7.07 14.42 51.93
CA ALA A 389 7.18 13.19 52.71
C ALA A 389 8.58 13.09 53.38
N ARG A 390 9.65 13.41 52.63
CA ARG A 390 11.00 13.42 53.18
C ARG A 390 11.18 14.49 54.25
N LEU A 391 10.73 15.72 54.02
CA LEU A 391 10.78 16.82 54.97
C LEU A 391 9.99 16.45 56.22
N HIS A 392 8.79 15.88 56.08
CA HIS A 392 7.98 15.44 57.20
C HIS A 392 8.73 14.48 58.16
N ILE A 393 9.54 13.60 57.61
CA ILE A 393 10.42 12.70 58.37
C ILE A 393 11.60 13.45 59.00
N LEU A 394 12.22 14.37 58.23
CA LEU A 394 13.41 15.13 58.70
C LEU A 394 13.10 16.16 59.78
N THR A 395 11.90 16.74 59.78
CA THR A 395 11.47 17.75 60.80
C THR A 395 11.41 17.23 62.21
N LEU A 396 11.30 15.89 62.35
CA LEU A 396 11.45 15.23 63.65
C LEU A 396 12.79 15.53 64.36
N LYS A 397 13.86 15.74 63.60
CA LYS A 397 15.19 16.00 64.14
C LYS A 397 15.43 17.44 64.60
N LYS A 398 14.48 18.40 64.27
CA LYS A 398 14.44 19.70 65.02
C LYS A 398 14.02 19.53 66.49
N ALA A 399 13.48 18.34 66.80
CA ALA A 399 13.15 18.01 68.21
C ALA A 399 14.32 17.40 68.99
N THR A 400 15.58 17.78 68.69
CA THR A 400 16.76 17.37 69.42
C THR A 400 16.69 17.82 70.90
N ASP A 401 15.90 18.84 71.19
CA ASP A 401 15.67 19.31 72.56
C ASP A 401 14.76 18.32 73.37
N ILE A 402 14.10 17.41 72.68
CA ILE A 402 13.20 16.41 73.31
C ILE A 402 13.78 14.99 73.23
N LEU A 403 15.01 14.85 72.73
CA LEU A 403 15.60 13.52 72.40
C LEU A 403 15.73 12.65 73.66
N ASP A 404 16.13 13.23 74.77
CA ASP A 404 16.25 12.52 76.08
C ASP A 404 14.91 11.96 76.54
N GLU A 405 13.83 12.72 76.33
CA GLU A 405 12.47 12.32 76.68
C GLU A 405 11.96 11.22 75.72
N VAL A 406 12.29 11.29 74.43
CA VAL A 406 11.98 10.29 73.39
C VAL A 406 12.68 8.96 73.74
N ILE A 407 13.96 9.00 74.06
CA ILE A 407 14.74 7.82 74.52
C ILE A 407 14.17 7.28 75.83
N ALA A 408 13.83 8.11 76.77
CA ALA A 408 13.19 7.65 77.99
C ALA A 408 11.82 7.00 77.82
N THR A 409 11.04 7.52 76.84
CA THR A 409 9.74 6.94 76.50
C THR A 409 9.93 5.55 75.84
N ILE A 410 10.87 5.42 74.89
CA ILE A 410 11.19 4.13 74.27
C ILE A 410 11.68 3.06 75.25
N ARG A 411 12.53 3.49 76.20
CA ARG A 411 13.07 2.61 77.28
C ARG A 411 12.03 2.14 78.27
N LYS A 412 10.91 2.84 78.44
CA LYS A 412 9.79 2.48 79.30
C LYS A 412 8.77 1.55 78.69
N SER A 413 8.87 1.31 77.38
CA SER A 413 7.95 0.43 76.63
C SER A 413 8.53 -0.94 76.51
N ASP A 414 7.72 -1.98 76.71
CA ASP A 414 8.14 -3.39 76.64
C ASP A 414 8.11 -3.93 75.19
N THR A 415 7.30 -3.31 74.31
CA THR A 415 7.17 -3.73 72.93
C THR A 415 7.38 -2.54 71.97
N ARG A 416 7.71 -2.87 70.69
CA ARG A 416 7.89 -1.86 69.66
C ARG A 416 6.61 -1.08 69.36
N ASP A 417 5.46 -1.74 69.46
CA ASP A 417 4.14 -1.15 69.21
C ASP A 417 3.74 -0.22 70.36
N GLU A 418 3.99 -0.59 71.61
CA GLU A 418 3.80 0.30 72.77
C GLU A 418 4.72 1.50 72.70
N ALA A 419 5.97 1.38 72.29
CA ALA A 419 6.89 2.50 72.11
C ALA A 419 6.36 3.44 71.03
N LYS A 420 5.84 2.88 69.90
CA LYS A 420 5.25 3.65 68.80
C LYS A 420 4.02 4.42 69.28
N GLU A 421 3.09 3.78 69.98
CA GLU A 421 1.92 4.47 70.54
C GLU A 421 2.30 5.52 71.59
N GLY A 422 3.28 5.24 72.43
CA GLY A 422 3.79 6.17 73.43
C GLY A 422 4.36 7.43 72.82
N LEU A 423 5.13 7.30 71.75
CA LEU A 423 5.70 8.43 70.95
C LEU A 423 4.59 9.24 70.27
N MET A 424 3.57 8.56 69.73
CA MET A 424 2.43 9.25 69.07
C MET A 424 1.60 10.01 70.06
N LYS A 425 1.30 9.45 71.24
CA LYS A 425 0.47 10.07 72.29
C LYS A 425 1.19 11.24 72.99
N LYS A 426 2.48 11.05 73.38
CA LYS A 426 3.19 12.08 74.14
C LYS A 426 3.70 13.26 73.30
N PHE A 427 4.20 12.97 72.08
CA PHE A 427 4.86 13.99 71.28
C PHE A 427 4.04 14.38 70.02
N LYS A 428 2.82 13.83 69.86
CA LYS A 428 1.94 14.04 68.70
C LYS A 428 2.60 13.70 67.33
N PHE A 429 3.52 12.72 67.36
CA PHE A 429 4.15 12.23 66.14
C PHE A 429 3.13 11.43 65.31
N THR A 430 3.26 11.53 64.00
CA THR A 430 2.50 10.65 63.11
C THR A 430 3.06 9.22 63.16
N ASP A 431 2.29 8.25 62.70
CA ASP A 431 2.66 6.84 62.61
C ASP A 431 4.01 6.64 61.90
N VAL A 432 4.18 7.25 60.74
CA VAL A 432 5.42 7.20 59.93
C VAL A 432 6.60 7.85 60.71
N GLN A 433 6.36 8.89 61.43
CA GLN A 433 7.38 9.61 62.24
C GLN A 433 7.83 8.76 63.41
N ALA A 434 6.91 8.14 64.13
CA ALA A 434 7.19 7.28 65.27
C ALA A 434 8.00 6.04 64.81
N GLU A 435 7.59 5.45 63.70
CA GLU A 435 8.30 4.29 63.14
C GLU A 435 9.74 4.64 62.66
N TYR A 436 9.91 5.80 62.04
CA TYR A 436 11.26 6.28 61.67
C TYR A 436 12.16 6.51 62.89
N ILE A 437 11.64 7.05 63.98
CA ILE A 437 12.37 7.23 65.27
C ILE A 437 12.84 5.89 65.81
N LEU A 438 11.97 4.89 65.78
CA LEU A 438 12.31 3.56 66.24
C LEU A 438 13.35 2.82 65.38
N MET A 439 13.50 3.26 64.10
CA MET A 439 14.52 2.75 63.19
C MET A 439 15.84 3.56 63.20
N LEU A 440 15.89 4.68 63.94
CA LEU A 440 17.08 5.52 63.99
C LEU A 440 18.28 4.80 64.64
N ARG A 441 19.41 4.85 63.94
CA ARG A 441 20.68 4.39 64.51
C ARG A 441 21.27 5.46 65.45
N LEU A 442 21.78 5.12 66.59
CA LEU A 442 22.42 6.04 67.53
C LEU A 442 23.57 6.84 66.91
N GLN A 443 24.24 6.32 65.94
CA GLN A 443 25.26 6.98 65.15
C GLN A 443 24.78 8.27 64.45
N THR A 444 23.52 8.38 64.14
CA THR A 444 22.96 9.55 63.44
C THR A 444 22.69 10.73 64.39
N LEU A 445 22.97 10.59 65.69
CA LEU A 445 22.87 11.63 66.70
C LEU A 445 24.18 12.40 66.91
N VAL A 446 25.25 12.05 66.22
CA VAL A 446 26.53 12.76 66.31
C VAL A 446 26.41 14.13 65.61
N GLY A 447 27.02 15.17 66.17
CA GLY A 447 26.87 16.58 65.77
C GLY A 447 27.14 16.91 64.32
N LEU A 448 28.07 16.15 63.64
CA LEU A 448 28.33 16.29 62.24
C LEU A 448 27.15 15.76 61.34
N GLU A 449 26.50 14.70 61.76
CA GLU A 449 25.34 14.13 61.08
C GLU A 449 24.09 15.02 61.29
N LEU A 450 23.93 15.63 62.46
CA LEU A 450 22.88 16.64 62.70
C LEU A 450 23.02 17.83 61.77
N LYS A 451 24.22 18.37 61.54
CA LYS A 451 24.45 19.46 60.63
C LYS A 451 24.04 19.11 59.21
N LYS A 452 24.42 17.93 58.68
CA LYS A 452 24.01 17.44 57.36
C LYS A 452 22.48 17.38 57.23
N ILE A 453 21.80 16.96 58.28
CA ILE A 453 20.34 16.86 58.30
C ILE A 453 19.68 18.24 58.29
N LEU A 454 20.21 19.21 59.05
CA LEU A 454 19.71 20.58 59.01
C LEU A 454 19.93 21.24 57.64
N ASP A 455 21.02 20.91 56.97
CA ASP A 455 21.28 21.38 55.62
C ASP A 455 20.35 20.68 54.61
N GLU A 456 20.07 19.36 54.73
CA GLU A 456 19.08 18.62 53.94
C GLU A 456 17.65 19.20 54.11
N ILE A 457 17.28 19.59 55.36
CA ILE A 457 15.98 20.24 55.62
C ILE A 457 15.87 21.57 54.87
N LYS A 458 16.89 22.43 54.93
CA LYS A 458 16.90 23.73 54.22
C LYS A 458 16.84 23.52 52.71
N GLU A 459 17.52 22.51 52.18
CA GLU A 459 17.46 22.18 50.75
C GLU A 459 16.06 21.71 50.38
N LYS A 460 15.43 20.80 51.14
CA LYS A 460 14.07 20.36 50.89
C LYS A 460 13.02 21.45 51.05
N GLU A 461 13.15 22.36 52.02
CA GLU A 461 12.28 23.55 52.15
C GLU A 461 12.40 24.45 50.89
N LYS A 462 13.59 24.63 50.34
CA LYS A 462 13.82 25.41 49.13
C LYS A 462 13.21 24.69 47.92
N GLU A 463 13.43 23.38 47.79
CA GLU A 463 12.88 22.52 46.72
C GLU A 463 11.35 22.57 46.73
N ILE A 464 10.71 22.36 47.87
CA ILE A 464 9.25 22.43 48.02
C ILE A 464 8.72 23.82 47.64
N LYS A 465 9.37 24.88 48.09
CA LYS A 465 8.97 26.26 47.74
C LYS A 465 9.07 26.49 46.22
N TYR A 466 10.12 26.00 45.58
CA TYR A 466 10.32 26.07 44.14
C TYR A 466 9.22 25.29 43.42
N LEU A 467 8.98 24.02 43.77
CA LEU A 467 7.99 23.15 43.14
C LEU A 467 6.57 23.69 43.34
N LYS A 468 6.20 24.18 44.52
CA LYS A 468 4.90 24.85 44.73
C LYS A 468 4.76 26.11 43.87
N GLY A 469 5.84 26.91 43.76
CA GLY A 469 5.86 28.08 42.89
C GLY A 469 5.81 27.73 41.38
N LEU A 470 6.30 26.57 41.00
CA LEU A 470 6.23 26.06 39.62
C LEU A 470 4.80 25.60 39.30
N LEU A 471 4.21 24.77 40.14
CA LEU A 471 2.85 24.24 39.95
C LEU A 471 1.76 25.32 40.00
N SER A 472 1.98 26.42 40.69
CA SER A 472 1.04 27.54 40.78
C SER A 472 1.15 28.58 39.66
N ASN A 473 2.14 28.48 38.77
CA ASN A 473 2.40 29.50 37.77
C ASN A 473 2.77 28.87 36.40
N SER A 474 1.84 28.99 35.44
CA SER A 474 2.01 28.48 34.08
C SER A 474 3.25 29.01 33.35
N LYS A 475 3.59 30.29 33.51
CA LYS A 475 4.81 30.89 32.92
C LYS A 475 6.10 30.27 33.43
N LYS A 476 6.13 29.86 34.72
CA LYS A 476 7.30 29.15 35.26
C LYS A 476 7.35 27.71 34.73
N LEU A 477 6.20 27.09 34.56
CA LEU A 477 6.10 25.75 33.94
C LEU A 477 6.59 25.79 32.47
N ASP A 478 6.11 26.77 31.70
CA ASP A 478 6.54 26.97 30.31
C ASP A 478 8.05 27.21 30.22
N LYS A 479 8.63 27.96 31.19
CA LYS A 479 10.08 28.17 31.24
C LYS A 479 10.83 26.85 31.38
N VAL A 480 10.37 25.93 32.23
CA VAL A 480 10.99 24.59 32.34
C VAL A 480 10.89 23.82 31.02
N VAL A 481 9.74 23.88 30.35
CA VAL A 481 9.57 23.23 29.03
C VAL A 481 10.52 23.85 28.01
N ILE A 482 10.66 25.18 27.97
CA ILE A 482 11.59 25.90 27.10
C ILE A 482 13.04 25.48 27.37
N ASP A 483 13.46 25.44 28.66
CA ASP A 483 14.81 25.05 29.03
C ASP A 483 15.12 23.59 28.60
N GLU A 484 14.16 22.69 28.73
CA GLU A 484 14.29 21.30 28.29
C GLU A 484 14.35 21.17 26.76
N LEU A 485 13.53 21.92 26.04
CA LEU A 485 13.56 21.92 24.55
C LEU A 485 14.89 22.49 24.05
N ASN A 486 15.39 23.57 24.64
CA ASN A 486 16.68 24.11 24.27
C ASN A 486 17.82 23.12 24.59
N TYR A 487 17.78 22.44 25.74
CA TYR A 487 18.72 21.35 26.03
C TYR A 487 18.71 20.26 24.97
N MET A 488 17.53 19.84 24.51
CA MET A 488 17.40 18.84 23.44
C MET A 488 17.98 19.36 22.13
N LYS A 489 17.72 20.60 21.76
CA LYS A 489 18.27 21.26 20.58
C LYS A 489 19.79 21.34 20.60
N ASP A 490 20.35 21.80 21.72
CA ASP A 490 21.81 22.02 21.89
C ASP A 490 22.58 20.68 21.93
N THR A 491 21.99 19.64 22.52
CA THR A 491 22.64 18.35 22.72
C THR A 491 22.51 17.42 21.52
N TYR A 492 21.34 17.40 20.83
CA TYR A 492 21.01 16.42 19.80
C TYR A 492 20.68 17.06 18.45
N GLY A 493 20.62 18.39 18.36
CA GLY A 493 20.39 19.10 17.10
C GLY A 493 21.55 18.91 16.13
N ASP A 494 21.20 18.73 14.86
CA ASP A 494 22.16 18.60 13.76
C ASP A 494 21.72 19.41 12.53
N ALA A 495 22.62 19.54 11.57
CA ALA A 495 22.32 20.23 10.32
C ALA A 495 21.30 19.47 9.49
N ARG A 496 20.47 20.21 8.77
CA ARG A 496 19.53 19.67 7.80
C ARG A 496 20.28 18.87 6.71
N ARG A 497 19.78 17.70 6.39
CA ARG A 497 20.32 16.80 5.35
C ARG A 497 19.65 17.02 3.99
N THR A 498 18.32 17.19 3.98
CA THR A 498 17.54 17.40 2.75
C THR A 498 17.59 18.86 2.32
N LYS A 499 17.99 19.13 1.09
CA LYS A 499 17.95 20.46 0.50
C LYS A 499 16.53 20.82 0.07
N VAL A 500 16.05 22.00 0.41
CA VAL A 500 14.78 22.54 -0.07
C VAL A 500 15.10 23.64 -1.06
N SER A 501 14.74 23.42 -2.34
CA SER A 501 14.99 24.38 -3.41
C SER A 501 13.76 25.25 -3.64
N ASN A 502 13.97 26.57 -3.54
CA ASN A 502 12.96 27.61 -3.83
C ASN A 502 13.13 28.21 -5.22
N ASN A 503 14.01 27.65 -6.05
CA ASN A 503 14.28 28.19 -7.38
C ASN A 503 13.13 27.87 -8.35
N VAL A 504 12.16 28.78 -8.40
CA VAL A 504 10.94 28.65 -9.24
C VAL A 504 11.29 28.53 -10.72
N GLU A 505 12.37 29.16 -11.18
CA GLU A 505 12.82 29.10 -12.58
C GLU A 505 13.33 27.71 -12.93
N GLU A 506 14.15 27.12 -12.06
CA GLU A 506 14.67 25.76 -12.23
C GLU A 506 13.53 24.73 -12.18
N ILE A 507 12.58 24.88 -11.27
CA ILE A 507 11.37 24.04 -11.17
C ILE A 507 10.54 24.13 -12.44
N ASN A 508 10.29 25.35 -12.94
CA ASN A 508 9.50 25.57 -14.16
C ASN A 508 10.21 25.03 -15.40
N MET A 509 11.52 25.26 -15.51
CA MET A 509 12.34 24.73 -16.60
C MET A 509 12.36 23.21 -16.64
N LEU A 510 12.51 22.56 -15.46
CA LEU A 510 12.47 21.10 -15.33
C LEU A 510 11.08 20.52 -15.64
N ASN A 511 10.02 21.16 -15.16
CA ASN A 511 8.64 20.76 -15.45
C ASN A 511 8.30 20.92 -16.95
N GLN A 512 8.80 21.97 -17.59
CA GLN A 512 8.63 22.19 -19.01
C GLN A 512 9.42 21.18 -19.84
N ASN A 513 10.65 20.86 -19.43
CA ASN A 513 11.48 19.82 -20.06
C ASN A 513 10.86 18.43 -19.89
N MET A 514 10.29 18.11 -18.73
CA MET A 514 9.55 16.86 -18.50
C MET A 514 8.28 16.75 -19.35
N LYS A 515 7.54 17.87 -19.51
CA LYS A 515 6.40 17.94 -20.44
C LYS A 515 6.84 17.76 -21.90
N ASN A 516 7.95 18.38 -22.29
CA ASN A 516 8.51 18.23 -23.64
C ASN A 516 8.99 16.80 -23.90
N LEU A 517 9.64 16.14 -22.93
CA LEU A 517 9.99 14.73 -23.04
C LEU A 517 8.76 13.82 -23.14
N LYS A 518 7.70 14.10 -22.38
CA LYS A 518 6.42 13.37 -22.57
C LYS A 518 5.88 13.51 -23.98
N LYS A 519 5.88 14.73 -24.51
CA LYS A 519 5.47 14.99 -25.92
C LYS A 519 6.38 14.30 -26.92
N MET A 520 7.70 14.29 -26.69
CA MET A 520 8.63 13.57 -27.59
C MET A 520 8.44 12.05 -27.53
N ASP A 521 8.19 11.48 -26.36
CA ASP A 521 7.92 10.03 -26.24
C ASP A 521 6.53 9.64 -26.81
N GLU A 522 5.56 10.56 -26.77
CA GLU A 522 4.27 10.41 -27.45
C GLU A 522 4.40 10.54 -28.99
N LEU A 523 5.43 11.25 -29.46
CA LEU A 523 5.71 11.44 -30.90
C LEU A 523 6.48 10.26 -31.52
N ILE A 524 7.14 9.42 -30.73
CA ILE A 524 7.78 8.19 -31.21
C ILE A 524 6.70 7.09 -31.27
N GLN A 525 5.81 7.22 -32.25
CA GLN A 525 4.85 6.18 -32.61
C GLN A 525 5.50 5.31 -33.71
N GLU A 526 5.93 4.12 -33.33
CA GLU A 526 6.37 3.12 -34.30
C GLU A 526 5.14 2.39 -34.82
N PRO A 527 4.94 2.29 -36.12
CA PRO A 527 3.85 1.49 -36.68
C PRO A 527 4.11 0.01 -36.41
N VAL A 528 3.06 -0.69 -36.02
CA VAL A 528 3.10 -2.13 -35.74
C VAL A 528 1.94 -2.85 -36.40
N LEU A 529 2.16 -4.12 -36.71
CA LEU A 529 1.12 -5.04 -37.14
C LEU A 529 0.78 -5.96 -35.96
N VAL A 530 -0.47 -5.99 -35.55
CA VAL A 530 -0.94 -6.85 -34.47
C VAL A 530 -1.70 -8.02 -35.09
N TRP A 531 -1.19 -9.22 -34.90
CA TRP A 531 -1.85 -10.44 -35.22
C TRP A 531 -2.48 -11.06 -33.99
N ILE A 532 -3.73 -11.51 -34.09
CA ILE A 532 -4.46 -12.23 -33.06
C ILE A 532 -5.04 -13.50 -33.67
N GLY A 533 -4.72 -14.64 -33.08
CA GLY A 533 -5.23 -15.94 -33.51
C GLY A 533 -6.65 -16.21 -33.01
N SER A 534 -7.25 -17.28 -33.56
CA SER A 534 -8.59 -17.72 -33.17
C SER A 534 -8.72 -18.13 -31.69
N ASP A 535 -7.64 -18.39 -31.02
CA ASP A 535 -7.51 -18.69 -29.60
C ASP A 535 -7.17 -17.46 -28.72
N TYR A 536 -7.21 -16.25 -29.35
CA TYR A 536 -6.86 -14.96 -28.77
C TYR A 536 -5.40 -14.78 -28.36
N LEU A 537 -4.51 -15.72 -28.74
CA LEU A 537 -3.06 -15.50 -28.66
C LEU A 537 -2.63 -14.39 -29.62
N MET A 538 -1.54 -13.68 -29.32
CA MET A 538 -1.18 -12.52 -30.10
C MET A 538 0.32 -12.40 -30.42
N LYS A 539 0.61 -11.64 -31.48
CA LYS A 539 1.96 -11.17 -31.84
C LYS A 539 1.92 -9.69 -32.18
N VAL A 540 2.88 -8.93 -31.67
CA VAL A 540 3.10 -7.53 -32.06
C VAL A 540 4.33 -7.46 -32.94
N LEU A 541 4.12 -7.21 -34.23
CA LEU A 541 5.14 -7.28 -35.28
C LEU A 541 5.60 -5.86 -35.64
N TYR A 542 6.88 -5.60 -35.48
CA TYR A 542 7.54 -4.33 -35.86
C TYR A 542 8.11 -4.35 -37.27
N GLN A 543 7.57 -5.23 -38.09
CA GLN A 543 7.99 -5.42 -39.47
C GLN A 543 7.10 -4.63 -40.43
N SER A 544 7.67 -4.06 -41.49
CA SER A 544 6.91 -3.30 -42.48
C SER A 544 6.07 -4.13 -43.40
N ARG A 545 6.34 -5.46 -43.46
CA ARG A 545 5.64 -6.40 -44.37
C ARG A 545 5.50 -7.75 -43.69
N VAL A 546 4.32 -8.36 -43.81
CA VAL A 546 4.08 -9.74 -43.43
C VAL A 546 3.52 -10.46 -44.66
N MET A 547 4.25 -11.48 -45.12
CA MET A 547 3.79 -12.36 -46.17
C MET A 547 3.12 -13.58 -45.55
N ASN A 548 1.97 -13.95 -46.05
CA ASN A 548 1.16 -15.09 -45.62
C ASN A 548 0.72 -15.06 -44.18
N LEU A 549 -0.50 -14.65 -43.94
CA LEU A 549 -1.12 -14.75 -42.62
C LEU A 549 -1.39 -16.23 -42.26
N PRO A 550 -1.18 -16.65 -41.00
CA PRO A 550 -1.55 -17.99 -40.55
C PRO A 550 -3.05 -18.26 -40.77
N ASP A 551 -3.40 -19.52 -41.09
CA ASP A 551 -4.79 -19.95 -41.34
C ASP A 551 -5.70 -19.75 -40.12
N ASP A 552 -5.15 -19.64 -38.92
CA ASP A 552 -5.89 -19.43 -37.67
C ASP A 552 -6.02 -17.97 -37.28
N THR A 553 -5.79 -17.03 -38.20
CA THR A 553 -5.92 -15.57 -37.93
C THR A 553 -7.35 -15.19 -37.58
N TRP A 554 -7.53 -14.56 -36.41
CA TRP A 554 -8.77 -13.94 -35.98
C TRP A 554 -8.86 -12.49 -36.45
N THR A 555 -7.90 -11.67 -36.05
CA THR A 555 -7.75 -10.29 -36.55
C THR A 555 -6.30 -10.00 -36.89
N PHE A 556 -6.15 -9.04 -37.78
CA PHE A 556 -4.87 -8.47 -38.15
C PHE A 556 -5.05 -6.96 -38.29
N THR A 557 -4.47 -6.21 -37.37
CA THR A 557 -4.68 -4.77 -37.24
C THR A 557 -3.36 -3.99 -37.40
N LYS A 558 -3.37 -2.99 -38.27
CA LYS A 558 -2.29 -1.98 -38.36
C LYS A 558 -2.56 -0.88 -37.35
N THR A 559 -1.58 -0.60 -36.53
CA THR A 559 -1.71 0.40 -35.48
C THR A 559 -0.33 0.92 -35.06
N HIS A 560 -0.22 1.56 -33.89
CA HIS A 560 1.03 2.07 -33.37
C HIS A 560 1.37 1.37 -32.05
N ASN A 561 2.64 1.26 -31.74
CA ASN A 561 3.13 0.64 -30.51
C ASN A 561 2.63 1.30 -29.20
N GLN A 562 2.11 2.54 -29.29
CA GLN A 562 1.51 3.26 -28.16
C GLN A 562 0.03 2.90 -27.93
N ASP A 563 -0.61 2.26 -28.90
CA ASP A 563 -1.99 1.81 -28.76
C ASP A 563 -2.08 0.70 -27.71
N LYS A 564 -3.29 0.50 -27.20
CA LYS A 564 -3.53 -0.45 -26.11
C LYS A 564 -4.12 -1.74 -26.63
N VAL A 565 -3.84 -2.81 -25.93
CA VAL A 565 -4.54 -4.09 -26.05
C VAL A 565 -5.50 -4.27 -24.89
N ILE A 566 -6.68 -4.84 -25.17
CA ILE A 566 -7.68 -5.22 -24.17
C ILE A 566 -7.66 -6.75 -24.08
N VAL A 567 -7.47 -7.25 -22.86
CA VAL A 567 -7.40 -8.69 -22.58
C VAL A 567 -8.39 -9.03 -21.48
N ILE A 568 -9.23 -10.05 -21.70
CA ILE A 568 -10.25 -10.49 -20.73
C ILE A 568 -10.16 -12.01 -20.55
N THR A 569 -10.31 -12.45 -19.29
CA THR A 569 -10.34 -13.88 -18.92
C THR A 569 -11.74 -14.33 -18.47
N ASP A 570 -11.95 -15.65 -18.47
CA ASP A 570 -13.24 -16.30 -18.16
C ASP A 570 -13.74 -16.00 -16.73
N ASN A 571 -12.86 -15.62 -15.82
CA ASN A 571 -13.21 -15.21 -14.45
C ASN A 571 -13.46 -13.69 -14.29
N GLY A 572 -13.63 -12.99 -15.39
CA GLY A 572 -13.98 -11.56 -15.40
C GLY A 572 -12.84 -10.59 -15.14
N GLN A 573 -11.59 -11.02 -15.13
CA GLN A 573 -10.46 -10.10 -15.05
C GLN A 573 -10.20 -9.45 -16.42
N ILE A 574 -9.88 -8.15 -16.36
CA ILE A 574 -9.50 -7.35 -17.54
C ILE A 574 -8.19 -6.62 -17.28
N VAL A 575 -7.37 -6.54 -18.32
CA VAL A 575 -6.21 -5.64 -18.39
C VAL A 575 -6.27 -4.84 -19.68
N MET A 576 -5.74 -3.61 -19.63
CA MET A 576 -5.59 -2.76 -20.81
C MET A 576 -4.24 -2.05 -20.71
N GLU A 577 -3.27 -2.52 -21.49
CA GLU A 577 -1.88 -2.05 -21.49
C GLU A 577 -1.41 -1.71 -22.91
N ARG A 578 -0.29 -1.01 -23.02
CA ARG A 578 0.24 -0.58 -24.32
C ARG A 578 0.87 -1.74 -25.07
N LEU A 579 0.73 -1.75 -26.39
CA LEU A 579 1.31 -2.79 -27.26
C LEU A 579 2.83 -2.89 -27.16
N LYS A 580 3.53 -1.78 -26.92
CA LYS A 580 4.99 -1.77 -26.73
C LYS A 580 5.45 -2.58 -25.49
N ASP A 581 4.59 -2.72 -24.50
CA ASP A 581 4.92 -3.40 -23.23
C ASP A 581 4.83 -4.94 -23.40
N LEU A 582 4.25 -5.42 -24.49
CA LEU A 582 4.17 -6.84 -24.86
C LEU A 582 5.45 -7.40 -25.50
N GLY A 583 6.41 -6.53 -25.83
CA GLY A 583 7.65 -6.93 -26.51
C GLY A 583 7.55 -6.97 -28.04
N LYS A 584 8.68 -7.31 -28.68
CA LYS A 584 8.82 -7.36 -30.13
C LYS A 584 8.80 -8.81 -30.59
N PHE A 585 7.89 -9.15 -31.49
CA PHE A 585 7.77 -10.48 -32.08
C PHE A 585 8.19 -10.47 -33.54
N THR A 586 8.58 -11.63 -34.05
CA THR A 586 8.79 -11.90 -35.47
C THR A 586 7.71 -12.81 -36.00
N THR A 587 7.57 -12.95 -37.28
CA THR A 587 6.64 -13.90 -37.93
C THR A 587 6.90 -15.33 -37.51
N GLN A 588 8.14 -15.70 -37.19
CA GLN A 588 8.56 -17.04 -36.80
C GLN A 588 8.44 -17.28 -35.26
N SER A 589 8.25 -16.22 -34.46
CA SER A 589 8.07 -16.39 -33.01
C SER A 589 6.72 -17.05 -32.70
N ASP A 590 6.68 -17.85 -31.64
CA ASP A 590 5.41 -18.38 -31.14
C ASP A 590 4.50 -17.24 -30.66
N PRO A 591 3.18 -17.37 -30.84
CA PRO A 591 2.25 -16.37 -30.31
C PRO A 591 2.25 -16.39 -28.79
N MET A 592 2.10 -15.20 -28.21
CA MET A 592 2.09 -14.99 -26.77
C MET A 592 0.67 -15.12 -26.22
N ASP A 593 0.56 -15.73 -25.04
CA ASP A 593 -0.67 -15.70 -24.24
C ASP A 593 -0.66 -14.44 -23.36
N PRO A 594 -1.45 -13.41 -23.68
CA PRO A 594 -1.44 -12.16 -22.93
C PRO A 594 -1.99 -12.32 -21.52
N ALA A 595 -2.85 -13.33 -21.24
CA ALA A 595 -3.34 -13.57 -19.88
C ALA A 595 -2.21 -14.07 -18.98
N LYS A 596 -1.33 -14.94 -19.48
CA LYS A 596 -0.14 -15.39 -18.74
C LYS A 596 0.86 -14.27 -18.56
N HIS A 597 1.10 -13.47 -19.59
CA HIS A 597 2.02 -12.33 -19.54
C HIS A 597 1.64 -11.36 -18.41
N TYR A 598 0.37 -10.99 -18.32
CA TYR A 598 -0.14 -10.09 -17.28
C TYR A 598 -0.54 -10.80 -15.97
N LYS A 599 -0.22 -12.09 -15.82
CA LYS A 599 -0.53 -12.89 -14.61
C LYS A 599 -2.00 -12.85 -14.22
N LEU A 600 -2.91 -12.88 -15.21
CA LEU A 600 -4.34 -12.92 -14.97
C LEU A 600 -4.77 -14.32 -14.48
N LYS A 601 -5.79 -14.36 -13.67
CA LYS A 601 -6.44 -15.61 -13.24
C LYS A 601 -7.49 -16.03 -14.31
N GLY A 602 -7.62 -17.33 -14.57
CA GLY A 602 -8.58 -17.89 -15.52
C GLY A 602 -8.01 -18.06 -16.93
N ASN A 603 -8.86 -18.54 -17.84
CA ASN A 603 -8.52 -18.76 -19.23
C ASN A 603 -8.81 -17.52 -20.06
N LEU A 604 -8.02 -17.30 -21.11
CA LEU A 604 -8.21 -16.22 -22.06
C LEU A 604 -9.52 -16.42 -22.84
N VAL A 605 -10.39 -15.43 -22.87
CA VAL A 605 -11.66 -15.43 -23.63
C VAL A 605 -11.75 -14.30 -24.62
N PHE A 606 -10.87 -13.29 -24.51
CA PHE A 606 -10.85 -12.17 -25.45
C PHE A 606 -9.50 -11.46 -25.42
N SER A 607 -8.98 -11.15 -26.59
CA SER A 607 -7.95 -10.13 -26.76
C SER A 607 -8.23 -9.35 -28.05
N GLU A 608 -8.09 -8.03 -28.02
CA GLU A 608 -8.27 -7.15 -29.18
C GLU A 608 -7.51 -5.84 -28.96
N THR A 609 -7.11 -5.19 -30.03
CA THR A 609 -6.53 -3.85 -29.98
C THR A 609 -7.58 -2.81 -29.68
N ALA A 610 -7.25 -1.81 -28.87
CA ALA A 610 -8.12 -0.68 -28.61
C ALA A 610 -8.29 0.25 -29.84
N ALA A 611 -7.42 0.09 -30.85
CA ALA A 611 -7.54 0.75 -32.16
C ALA A 611 -8.70 0.21 -32.98
N PHE A 612 -9.18 -1.03 -32.69
CA PHE A 612 -10.32 -1.59 -33.36
C PHE A 612 -11.57 -0.73 -33.20
N ASP A 613 -12.36 -0.60 -34.25
CA ASP A 613 -13.54 0.27 -34.31
C ASP A 613 -14.75 -0.38 -33.62
N PHE A 614 -14.99 -0.04 -32.36
CA PHE A 614 -16.15 -0.43 -31.57
C PHE A 614 -16.50 0.64 -30.52
N ASP A 615 -17.74 0.68 -30.11
CA ASP A 615 -18.22 1.62 -29.09
C ASP A 615 -18.30 0.94 -27.72
N HIS A 616 -18.68 -0.36 -27.72
CA HIS A 616 -18.90 -1.13 -26.50
C HIS A 616 -18.37 -2.56 -26.63
N LEU A 617 -18.04 -3.16 -25.47
CA LEU A 617 -17.87 -4.60 -25.34
C LEU A 617 -19.13 -5.21 -24.73
N LEU A 618 -19.67 -6.23 -25.39
CA LEU A 618 -20.77 -7.05 -24.90
C LEU A 618 -20.18 -8.33 -24.32
N ILE A 619 -20.40 -8.57 -23.04
CA ILE A 619 -19.83 -9.69 -22.28
C ILE A 619 -20.96 -10.62 -21.91
N LEU A 620 -20.85 -11.90 -22.23
CA LEU A 620 -21.83 -12.93 -21.94
C LEU A 620 -21.28 -13.98 -21.00
N SER A 621 -22.04 -14.34 -19.97
CA SER A 621 -21.69 -15.41 -19.03
C SER A 621 -22.42 -16.72 -19.32
N ASN A 622 -21.89 -17.83 -18.77
CA ASN A 622 -22.51 -19.16 -18.85
C ASN A 622 -23.85 -19.28 -18.08
N GLN A 623 -24.14 -18.31 -17.19
CA GLN A 623 -25.42 -18.20 -16.49
C GLN A 623 -26.41 -17.27 -17.21
N ASN A 624 -26.20 -17.05 -18.50
CA ASN A 624 -27.09 -16.28 -19.35
C ASN A 624 -27.20 -14.79 -18.99
N ASN A 625 -26.18 -14.23 -18.31
CA ASN A 625 -26.09 -12.80 -18.05
C ASN A 625 -25.30 -12.10 -19.15
N VAL A 626 -25.87 -11.01 -19.68
CA VAL A 626 -25.21 -10.14 -20.67
C VAL A 626 -24.93 -8.76 -20.05
N LYS A 627 -23.73 -8.25 -20.29
CA LYS A 627 -23.30 -6.95 -19.83
C LYS A 627 -22.68 -6.15 -20.97
N LYS A 628 -23.02 -4.86 -21.06
CA LYS A 628 -22.39 -3.92 -21.99
C LYS A 628 -21.48 -2.96 -21.25
N VAL A 629 -20.23 -2.78 -21.69
CA VAL A 629 -19.24 -1.86 -21.13
C VAL A 629 -18.77 -0.91 -22.23
N SER A 630 -18.86 0.39 -22.01
CA SER A 630 -18.43 1.38 -23.01
C SER A 630 -16.90 1.48 -23.10
N LYS A 631 -16.40 1.75 -24.31
CA LYS A 631 -14.98 2.00 -24.59
C LYS A 631 -14.43 3.12 -23.70
N GLU A 632 -15.16 4.21 -23.54
CA GLU A 632 -14.77 5.32 -22.65
C GLU A 632 -14.57 4.88 -21.19
N MET A 633 -15.45 4.02 -20.68
CA MET A 633 -15.32 3.50 -19.32
C MET A 633 -14.06 2.66 -19.15
N LEU A 634 -13.72 1.86 -20.16
CA LEU A 634 -12.47 1.08 -20.16
C LEU A 634 -11.24 1.99 -20.09
N PHE A 635 -11.23 3.08 -20.86
CA PHE A 635 -10.11 4.05 -20.86
C PHE A 635 -9.96 4.85 -19.56
N LYS A 636 -11.03 4.97 -18.77
CA LYS A 636 -11.00 5.63 -17.45
C LYS A 636 -10.45 4.73 -16.33
N LEU A 637 -10.24 3.44 -16.57
CA LEU A 637 -9.65 2.53 -15.58
C LEU A 637 -8.18 2.86 -15.35
N LYS A 638 -7.78 3.03 -14.08
CA LYS A 638 -6.43 3.47 -13.67
C LYS A 638 -5.57 2.35 -13.09
N LYS A 639 -6.17 1.24 -12.66
CA LYS A 639 -5.49 0.12 -12.01
C LYS A 639 -5.83 -1.19 -12.71
N PHE A 640 -4.83 -1.95 -13.07
CA PHE A 640 -4.95 -3.26 -13.68
C PHE A 640 -4.10 -4.29 -12.91
N PRO A 641 -4.48 -5.58 -12.91
CA PRO A 641 -5.75 -6.11 -13.40
C PRO A 641 -6.96 -5.67 -12.55
N THR A 642 -8.15 -5.60 -13.18
CA THR A 642 -9.40 -5.26 -12.49
C THR A 642 -10.53 -6.15 -13.00
N THR A 643 -11.69 -6.10 -12.33
CA THR A 643 -12.87 -6.87 -12.73
C THR A 643 -13.69 -6.10 -13.76
N CYS A 644 -14.08 -6.75 -14.88
CA CYS A 644 -14.95 -6.17 -15.89
C CYS A 644 -16.42 -6.57 -15.72
N MET A 645 -16.71 -7.65 -14.99
CA MET A 645 -18.07 -8.15 -14.71
C MET A 645 -18.09 -8.79 -13.32
N GLY A 646 -19.11 -8.51 -12.51
CA GLY A 646 -19.39 -9.29 -11.29
C GLY A 646 -19.89 -10.67 -11.69
N LEU A 647 -19.29 -11.71 -11.18
CA LEU A 647 -19.64 -13.10 -11.47
C LEU A 647 -20.11 -13.78 -10.19
N GLY A 648 -21.19 -14.57 -10.30
CA GLY A 648 -21.69 -15.44 -9.25
C GLY A 648 -20.79 -16.67 -9.02
N GLU A 649 -21.18 -17.50 -8.05
CA GLU A 649 -20.48 -18.75 -7.77
C GLU A 649 -20.60 -19.69 -8.99
N LYS A 650 -19.46 -20.18 -9.50
CA LYS A 650 -19.36 -21.00 -10.73
C LYS A 650 -19.74 -20.28 -12.04
N GLU A 651 -20.02 -18.99 -12.00
CA GLU A 651 -20.28 -18.21 -13.20
C GLU A 651 -18.97 -17.86 -13.92
N LYS A 652 -18.95 -17.99 -15.25
CA LYS A 652 -17.81 -17.70 -16.10
C LYS A 652 -18.22 -16.94 -17.34
N ILE A 653 -17.36 -16.08 -17.82
CA ILE A 653 -17.53 -15.44 -19.12
C ILE A 653 -17.26 -16.47 -20.21
N ILE A 654 -18.20 -16.61 -21.13
CA ILE A 654 -18.08 -17.53 -22.28
C ILE A 654 -17.72 -16.79 -23.56
N LYS A 655 -18.14 -15.56 -23.74
CA LYS A 655 -17.85 -14.75 -24.92
C LYS A 655 -17.82 -13.26 -24.65
N VAL A 656 -16.96 -12.57 -25.40
CA VAL A 656 -16.91 -11.10 -25.44
C VAL A 656 -16.95 -10.65 -26.89
N LEU A 657 -17.79 -9.67 -27.20
CA LEU A 657 -17.97 -9.14 -28.55
C LEU A 657 -17.79 -7.62 -28.57
N PRO A 658 -16.98 -7.07 -29.47
CA PRO A 658 -17.01 -5.65 -29.78
C PRO A 658 -18.26 -5.31 -30.60
N VAL A 659 -19.04 -4.32 -30.13
CA VAL A 659 -20.33 -3.94 -30.76
C VAL A 659 -20.40 -2.42 -30.87
N LYS A 660 -21.18 -1.97 -31.88
CA LYS A 660 -21.69 -0.61 -32.02
C LYS A 660 -23.11 -0.53 -31.47
N GLU A 661 -23.62 0.66 -31.21
CA GLU A 661 -24.97 0.88 -30.65
C GLU A 661 -26.07 0.25 -31.54
N GLU A 662 -25.95 0.33 -32.84
CA GLU A 662 -26.88 -0.14 -33.86
C GLU A 662 -26.77 -1.63 -34.22
N ASP A 663 -25.71 -2.32 -33.72
CA ASP A 663 -25.52 -3.73 -34.02
C ASP A 663 -26.66 -4.57 -33.44
N LYS A 664 -27.20 -5.47 -34.24
CA LYS A 664 -28.17 -6.50 -33.83
C LYS A 664 -27.39 -7.69 -33.28
N VAL A 665 -27.67 -8.09 -32.06
CA VAL A 665 -27.01 -9.19 -31.40
C VAL A 665 -27.89 -10.42 -31.44
N VAL A 666 -27.33 -11.55 -31.88
CA VAL A 666 -28.01 -12.84 -31.97
C VAL A 666 -27.45 -13.74 -30.88
N ILE A 667 -28.30 -14.21 -30.00
CA ILE A 667 -27.97 -15.18 -28.97
C ILE A 667 -28.65 -16.48 -29.33
N SER A 668 -27.83 -17.53 -29.53
CA SER A 668 -28.34 -18.85 -29.90
C SER A 668 -28.54 -19.71 -28.65
N GLU A 669 -29.65 -20.33 -28.60
CA GLU A 669 -30.06 -21.39 -27.68
C GLU A 669 -29.95 -22.74 -28.41
N GLN A 670 -30.30 -23.88 -27.82
CA GLN A 670 -30.31 -25.20 -28.49
C GLN A 670 -31.33 -25.22 -29.64
N GLY A 671 -30.93 -24.73 -30.81
CA GLY A 671 -31.75 -24.68 -32.01
C GLY A 671 -32.65 -23.44 -32.15
N SER A 672 -32.65 -22.54 -31.20
CA SER A 672 -33.39 -21.27 -31.21
C SER A 672 -32.45 -20.09 -31.21
N ILE A 673 -32.96 -18.94 -31.68
CA ILE A 673 -32.21 -17.66 -31.66
C ILE A 673 -33.09 -16.54 -31.13
N LEU A 674 -32.42 -15.52 -30.54
CA LEU A 674 -33.02 -14.28 -30.16
C LEU A 674 -32.20 -13.10 -30.70
N ILE A 675 -32.84 -12.25 -31.48
CA ILE A 675 -32.19 -11.07 -32.10
C ILE A 675 -32.75 -9.80 -31.48
N TYR A 676 -31.86 -8.97 -30.98
CA TYR A 676 -32.18 -7.66 -30.45
C TYR A 676 -31.03 -6.65 -30.69
N GLU A 677 -31.37 -5.39 -30.68
CA GLU A 677 -30.36 -4.32 -30.83
C GLU A 677 -29.48 -4.21 -29.58
N SER A 678 -28.17 -3.96 -29.75
CA SER A 678 -27.25 -3.81 -28.65
C SER A 678 -27.64 -2.67 -27.70
N ALA A 679 -28.37 -1.67 -28.21
CA ALA A 679 -28.97 -0.57 -27.45
C ALA A 679 -29.93 -1.02 -26.32
N GLN A 680 -30.54 -2.22 -26.43
CA GLN A 680 -31.42 -2.76 -25.38
C GLN A 680 -30.65 -3.24 -24.14
N VAL A 681 -29.33 -3.33 -24.22
CA VAL A 681 -28.45 -3.60 -23.08
C VAL A 681 -27.82 -2.26 -22.69
N ARG A 682 -28.20 -1.71 -21.55
CA ARG A 682 -27.59 -0.46 -21.05
C ARG A 682 -26.10 -0.67 -20.71
N ALA A 683 -25.28 0.35 -20.91
CA ALA A 683 -23.90 0.35 -20.43
C ALA A 683 -23.85 0.33 -18.88
N MET A 684 -22.99 -0.51 -18.30
CA MET A 684 -22.94 -0.78 -16.87
C MET A 684 -21.52 -0.66 -16.32
N GLY A 685 -21.41 -0.26 -15.01
CA GLY A 685 -20.15 -0.13 -14.29
C GLY A 685 -19.39 -1.47 -14.12
N LYS A 686 -18.12 -1.40 -13.76
CA LYS A 686 -17.17 -2.54 -13.72
C LYS A 686 -17.64 -3.73 -12.86
N THR A 687 -18.34 -3.50 -11.75
CA THR A 687 -18.76 -4.52 -10.79
C THR A 687 -20.18 -5.08 -11.02
N ALA A 688 -20.92 -4.56 -11.98
CA ALA A 688 -22.28 -5.04 -12.26
C ALA A 688 -22.26 -6.47 -12.83
N ASN A 689 -23.23 -7.29 -12.44
CA ASN A 689 -23.35 -8.69 -12.87
C ASN A 689 -23.96 -8.87 -14.26
N GLY A 690 -24.53 -7.80 -14.82
CA GLY A 690 -25.23 -7.88 -16.11
C GLY A 690 -26.74 -8.00 -15.95
N VAL A 691 -27.41 -8.33 -17.04
CA VAL A 691 -28.86 -8.56 -17.14
C VAL A 691 -29.14 -9.82 -17.95
N LYS A 692 -30.28 -10.44 -17.74
CA LYS A 692 -30.68 -11.65 -18.48
C LYS A 692 -30.65 -11.39 -19.99
N ALA A 693 -29.97 -12.29 -20.74
CA ALA A 693 -29.79 -12.17 -22.17
C ALA A 693 -31.01 -12.71 -22.96
N ILE A 694 -31.40 -13.95 -22.66
CA ILE A 694 -32.48 -14.70 -23.28
C ILE A 694 -33.27 -15.45 -22.22
N ASP A 695 -34.51 -15.81 -22.45
CA ASP A 695 -35.30 -16.65 -21.55
C ASP A 695 -35.09 -18.12 -21.97
N LEU A 696 -34.46 -18.90 -21.11
CA LEU A 696 -34.12 -20.31 -21.34
C LEU A 696 -35.05 -21.22 -20.55
N GLU A 697 -35.34 -22.40 -21.07
CA GLU A 697 -35.99 -23.47 -20.31
C GLU A 697 -35.02 -24.15 -19.35
N ASP A 698 -35.56 -24.84 -18.34
CA ASP A 698 -34.72 -25.52 -17.33
C ASP A 698 -33.79 -26.55 -17.97
N GLY A 699 -32.50 -26.39 -17.72
CA GLY A 699 -31.45 -27.25 -18.26
C GLY A 699 -30.91 -26.88 -19.66
N ASP A 700 -31.38 -25.76 -20.21
CA ASP A 700 -30.87 -25.20 -21.47
C ASP A 700 -29.77 -24.13 -21.22
N PHE A 701 -28.97 -23.84 -22.23
CA PHE A 701 -27.85 -22.90 -22.14
C PHE A 701 -27.61 -22.14 -23.46
N VAL A 702 -27.00 -20.99 -23.38
CA VAL A 702 -26.57 -20.22 -24.55
C VAL A 702 -25.41 -20.94 -25.23
N SER A 703 -25.54 -21.25 -26.49
CA SER A 703 -24.49 -21.93 -27.28
C SER A 703 -23.45 -20.97 -27.80
N ASP A 704 -23.88 -19.83 -28.34
CA ASP A 704 -23.01 -18.80 -28.91
C ASP A 704 -23.72 -17.44 -29.01
N VAL A 705 -22.95 -16.38 -29.25
CA VAL A 705 -23.43 -15.02 -29.52
C VAL A 705 -22.58 -14.39 -30.62
N PHE A 706 -23.20 -13.69 -31.55
CA PHE A 706 -22.51 -12.99 -32.63
C PHE A 706 -23.25 -11.72 -33.05
N VAL A 707 -22.57 -10.82 -33.77
CA VAL A 707 -23.16 -9.60 -34.31
C VAL A 707 -23.81 -9.92 -35.65
N TYR A 708 -25.07 -9.53 -35.81
CA TYR A 708 -25.85 -9.73 -37.02
C TYR A 708 -26.01 -8.42 -37.80
N ARG A 709 -25.68 -8.42 -39.09
CA ARG A 709 -25.75 -7.26 -40.00
C ARG A 709 -26.56 -7.54 -41.27
N ASP A 710 -27.74 -8.12 -41.09
CA ASP A 710 -28.67 -8.50 -42.17
C ASP A 710 -28.09 -9.51 -43.20
N GLU A 711 -27.28 -10.44 -42.73
CA GLU A 711 -26.65 -11.49 -43.53
C GLU A 711 -27.17 -12.87 -43.13
N PRO A 712 -27.19 -13.88 -44.04
CA PRO A 712 -27.43 -15.27 -43.65
C PRO A 712 -26.41 -15.73 -42.61
N PHE A 713 -26.79 -16.63 -41.74
CA PHE A 713 -25.89 -17.22 -40.76
C PHE A 713 -25.98 -18.74 -40.74
N ILE A 714 -24.91 -19.39 -40.32
CA ILE A 714 -24.82 -20.83 -40.26
C ILE A 714 -24.82 -21.32 -38.82
N PHE A 715 -25.68 -22.30 -38.51
CA PHE A 715 -25.56 -23.10 -37.32
C PHE A 715 -24.67 -24.31 -37.60
N MET A 716 -23.81 -24.65 -36.66
CA MET A 716 -22.94 -25.82 -36.77
C MET A 716 -23.03 -26.73 -35.56
N HIS A 717 -23.04 -28.03 -35.83
CA HIS A 717 -22.98 -29.10 -34.86
C HIS A 717 -21.59 -29.72 -34.80
N SER A 718 -21.23 -30.28 -33.62
CA SER A 718 -19.91 -30.89 -33.41
C SER A 718 -19.55 -31.99 -34.42
N ASP A 719 -20.55 -32.69 -35.00
CA ASP A 719 -20.37 -33.78 -35.93
C ASP A 719 -20.23 -33.32 -37.39
N ALA A 720 -19.76 -32.10 -37.60
CA ALA A 720 -19.54 -31.52 -38.92
C ALA A 720 -20.83 -31.33 -39.74
N GLN A 721 -21.95 -31.21 -39.11
CA GLN A 721 -23.24 -30.88 -39.71
C GLN A 721 -23.58 -29.40 -39.43
N GLY A 722 -24.27 -28.79 -40.35
CA GLY A 722 -24.73 -27.42 -40.19
C GLY A 722 -25.92 -27.06 -41.06
N LYS A 723 -26.40 -25.86 -40.89
CA LYS A 723 -27.54 -25.31 -41.58
C LYS A 723 -27.37 -23.84 -41.83
N LEU A 724 -27.55 -23.41 -43.04
CA LEU A 724 -27.63 -22.01 -43.44
C LEU A 724 -29.06 -21.51 -43.28
N VAL A 725 -29.26 -20.39 -42.60
CA VAL A 725 -30.58 -19.85 -42.24
C VAL A 725 -30.62 -18.35 -42.51
N SER A 726 -31.72 -17.88 -43.08
CA SER A 726 -32.02 -16.46 -43.15
C SER A 726 -32.90 -16.03 -41.98
N ILE A 727 -32.76 -14.77 -41.57
CA ILE A 727 -33.61 -14.19 -40.54
C ILE A 727 -35.03 -13.98 -40.99
N ASP A 728 -35.23 -13.74 -42.27
CA ASP A 728 -36.56 -13.54 -42.84
C ASP A 728 -37.40 -14.80 -42.63
N ASP A 729 -36.81 -15.98 -42.84
CA ASP A 729 -37.49 -17.28 -42.64
C ASP A 729 -37.89 -17.51 -41.18
N ILE A 730 -37.11 -16.91 -40.22
CA ILE A 730 -37.39 -17.02 -38.79
C ILE A 730 -38.44 -16.00 -38.35
N ASN A 731 -38.45 -14.80 -38.96
CA ASN A 731 -39.41 -13.76 -38.66
C ASN A 731 -40.82 -14.09 -39.12
N GLU A 732 -40.99 -14.91 -40.17
CA GLU A 732 -42.29 -15.39 -40.65
C GLU A 732 -43.02 -16.28 -39.63
N GLN A 733 -42.27 -16.94 -38.70
CA GLN A 733 -42.86 -17.85 -37.73
C GLN A 733 -43.74 -17.16 -36.65
N LYS A 734 -43.45 -15.93 -36.25
CA LYS A 734 -44.23 -15.16 -35.29
C LYS A 734 -44.19 -13.68 -35.61
N ARG A 735 -45.38 -13.05 -35.66
CA ARG A 735 -45.45 -11.57 -35.82
C ARG A 735 -44.93 -10.84 -34.61
N GLY A 736 -44.01 -9.89 -34.80
CA GLY A 736 -43.51 -8.97 -33.79
C GLY A 736 -41.98 -8.92 -33.63
N LYS A 737 -41.44 -7.80 -33.18
CA LYS A 737 -40.01 -7.63 -32.94
C LYS A 737 -39.57 -8.44 -31.71
N MET A 738 -38.46 -9.14 -31.83
CA MET A 738 -37.84 -9.82 -30.72
C MET A 738 -37.22 -8.80 -29.75
N LYS A 739 -37.29 -9.04 -28.44
CA LYS A 739 -36.75 -8.20 -27.40
C LYS A 739 -35.84 -9.01 -26.44
N ARG A 740 -34.82 -8.37 -25.90
CA ARG A 740 -33.95 -9.00 -24.94
C ARG A 740 -34.74 -9.63 -23.74
N GLY A 741 -34.30 -10.79 -23.31
CA GLY A 741 -34.94 -11.53 -22.19
C GLY A 741 -36.23 -12.27 -22.54
N GLN A 742 -36.61 -12.37 -23.83
CA GLN A 742 -37.69 -13.22 -24.33
C GLN A 742 -37.16 -14.61 -24.68
N THR A 743 -38.06 -15.57 -24.86
CA THR A 743 -37.76 -16.90 -25.41
C THR A 743 -37.35 -16.80 -26.89
N GLY A 744 -36.33 -17.55 -27.28
CA GLY A 744 -35.88 -17.59 -28.69
C GLY A 744 -36.89 -18.16 -29.68
N ARG A 745 -36.65 -17.94 -30.96
CA ARG A 745 -37.41 -18.55 -32.07
C ARG A 745 -36.64 -19.71 -32.68
N LEU A 746 -37.33 -20.75 -33.13
CA LEU A 746 -36.71 -21.94 -33.72
C LEU A 746 -35.98 -21.54 -35.00
N ALA A 747 -34.70 -21.89 -35.08
CA ALA A 747 -33.87 -21.70 -36.27
C ALA A 747 -33.35 -23.05 -36.86
N ALA A 748 -33.22 -24.07 -36.03
CA ALA A 748 -32.82 -25.41 -36.46
C ALA A 748 -33.44 -26.48 -35.56
N LYS A 749 -34.07 -27.49 -36.13
CA LYS A 749 -34.59 -28.62 -35.38
C LYS A 749 -33.50 -29.64 -35.12
N LEU A 750 -33.14 -29.80 -33.86
CA LEU A 750 -32.10 -30.73 -33.44
C LEU A 750 -32.70 -32.10 -33.06
N LYS A 751 -32.01 -33.18 -33.38
CA LYS A 751 -32.39 -34.53 -32.91
C LYS A 751 -32.00 -34.65 -31.40
N ARG A 752 -32.69 -35.57 -30.70
CA ARG A 752 -32.43 -35.84 -29.28
C ARG A 752 -30.95 -36.14 -29.06
N GLY A 753 -30.27 -35.36 -28.19
CA GLY A 753 -28.85 -35.47 -27.88
C GLY A 753 -27.91 -34.69 -28.80
N GLN A 754 -28.39 -34.03 -29.84
CA GLN A 754 -27.58 -33.13 -30.66
C GLN A 754 -27.42 -31.77 -29.92
N LYS A 755 -26.23 -31.18 -29.99
CA LYS A 755 -25.92 -29.85 -29.42
C LYS A 755 -25.21 -28.98 -30.45
N LEU A 756 -25.61 -27.73 -30.57
CA LEU A 756 -24.91 -26.78 -31.42
C LEU A 756 -23.53 -26.48 -30.85
N LYS A 757 -22.55 -26.33 -31.71
CA LYS A 757 -21.18 -25.87 -31.32
C LYS A 757 -21.03 -24.37 -31.44
N GLY A 758 -21.84 -23.73 -32.26
CA GLY A 758 -21.88 -22.31 -32.46
C GLY A 758 -22.71 -21.88 -33.64
N ALA A 759 -22.89 -20.57 -33.76
CA ALA A 759 -23.53 -19.95 -34.91
C ALA A 759 -22.72 -18.71 -35.32
N ILE A 760 -22.64 -18.45 -36.64
CA ILE A 760 -21.84 -17.34 -37.17
C ILE A 760 -22.51 -16.73 -38.41
N ALA A 761 -22.48 -15.39 -38.52
CA ALA A 761 -22.93 -14.69 -39.71
C ALA A 761 -21.95 -14.89 -40.87
N ILE A 762 -22.48 -15.07 -42.08
CA ILE A 762 -21.69 -15.38 -43.28
C ILE A 762 -21.87 -14.28 -44.31
N THR A 763 -20.77 -13.61 -44.67
CA THR A 763 -20.66 -12.76 -45.88
C THR A 763 -19.63 -13.32 -46.84
N GLU A 764 -18.54 -13.89 -46.33
CA GLU A 764 -17.45 -14.49 -47.11
C GLU A 764 -16.85 -15.60 -46.26
N GLY A 765 -16.80 -16.80 -46.67
CA GLY A 765 -16.22 -17.97 -46.04
C GLY A 765 -15.94 -18.02 -44.54
N VAL A 766 -16.23 -19.12 -43.91
CA VAL A 766 -16.00 -19.36 -42.46
C VAL A 766 -14.83 -20.32 -42.31
N ASN A 767 -13.91 -20.03 -41.42
CA ASN A 767 -12.83 -20.92 -41.03
C ASN A 767 -13.33 -21.91 -39.97
N ILE A 768 -13.03 -23.18 -40.11
CA ILE A 768 -13.45 -24.25 -39.22
C ILE A 768 -12.21 -25.02 -38.75
N LYS A 769 -11.95 -25.04 -37.46
CA LYS A 769 -10.90 -25.87 -36.86
C LYS A 769 -11.47 -27.17 -36.38
N LEU A 770 -10.88 -28.26 -36.83
CA LEU A 770 -11.27 -29.62 -36.46
C LEU A 770 -10.50 -30.08 -35.20
N GLU A 771 -11.03 -31.11 -34.53
CA GLU A 771 -10.33 -31.75 -33.40
C GLU A 771 -8.97 -32.35 -33.82
N SER A 772 -8.82 -32.69 -35.08
CA SER A 772 -7.53 -33.16 -35.67
C SER A 772 -6.46 -32.05 -35.79
N GLY A 773 -6.81 -30.80 -35.49
CA GLY A 773 -5.92 -29.64 -35.64
C GLY A 773 -5.94 -28.97 -37.02
N ARG A 774 -6.58 -29.62 -38.01
CA ARG A 774 -6.71 -29.09 -39.38
C ARG A 774 -7.71 -27.94 -39.41
N THR A 775 -7.41 -26.90 -40.19
CA THR A 775 -8.35 -25.81 -40.49
C THR A 775 -8.90 -25.98 -41.89
N ASP A 776 -10.22 -26.04 -42.02
CA ASP A 776 -10.94 -26.06 -43.30
C ASP A 776 -11.61 -24.68 -43.49
N LYS A 777 -11.58 -24.17 -44.73
CA LYS A 777 -12.35 -23.01 -45.15
C LYS A 777 -13.66 -23.47 -45.75
N PHE A 778 -14.75 -22.98 -45.18
CA PHE A 778 -16.10 -23.27 -45.66
C PHE A 778 -16.60 -22.08 -46.48
N ASP A 779 -17.12 -22.38 -47.66
CA ASP A 779 -17.68 -21.44 -48.60
C ASP A 779 -19.24 -21.54 -48.61
N SER A 780 -19.89 -20.40 -48.33
CA SER A 780 -21.37 -20.32 -48.24
C SER A 780 -22.07 -20.70 -49.53
N ASP A 781 -21.42 -20.47 -50.67
CA ASP A 781 -22.00 -20.74 -52.00
C ASP A 781 -22.25 -22.24 -52.25
N LYS A 782 -21.75 -23.08 -51.37
CA LYS A 782 -21.93 -24.55 -51.43
C LYS A 782 -23.11 -25.07 -50.63
N MET A 783 -23.88 -24.21 -50.00
CA MET A 783 -25.08 -24.59 -49.24
C MET A 783 -26.30 -23.79 -49.66
N ASP A 784 -27.40 -24.49 -49.85
CA ASP A 784 -28.70 -23.88 -50.07
C ASP A 784 -29.29 -23.39 -48.74
N LEU A 785 -29.99 -22.26 -48.77
CA LEU A 785 -30.82 -21.77 -47.67
C LEU A 785 -31.90 -22.81 -47.35
N LYS A 786 -32.07 -23.13 -46.07
CA LYS A 786 -33.02 -24.13 -45.60
C LYS A 786 -34.01 -23.53 -44.62
N MET A 787 -35.29 -24.00 -44.73
CA MET A 787 -36.32 -23.58 -43.77
C MET A 787 -35.97 -23.99 -42.33
N PRO A 788 -36.42 -23.26 -41.32
CA PRO A 788 -36.09 -23.55 -39.91
C PRO A 788 -36.37 -24.99 -39.46
N ASP A 789 -37.37 -25.65 -40.03
CA ASP A 789 -37.75 -27.05 -39.69
C ASP A 789 -36.92 -28.12 -40.40
N ASP A 790 -36.09 -27.75 -41.36
CA ASP A 790 -35.23 -28.69 -42.08
C ASP A 790 -34.05 -29.16 -41.20
N GLY A 791 -33.58 -30.37 -41.46
CA GLY A 791 -32.46 -31.00 -40.76
C GLY A 791 -31.09 -30.41 -41.13
N LEU A 792 -30.06 -30.75 -40.38
CA LEU A 792 -28.68 -30.34 -40.64
C LEU A 792 -28.07 -31.08 -41.83
N SER A 793 -27.20 -30.41 -42.61
CA SER A 793 -26.44 -31.00 -43.73
C SER A 793 -24.96 -31.15 -43.33
N LYS A 794 -24.25 -32.08 -43.97
CA LYS A 794 -22.82 -32.28 -43.73
C LYS A 794 -22.01 -31.12 -44.32
N ILE A 795 -21.11 -30.55 -43.53
CA ILE A 795 -20.28 -29.38 -43.91
C ILE A 795 -18.85 -29.80 -44.19
N THR A 796 -18.27 -30.63 -43.36
CA THR A 796 -16.88 -31.05 -43.47
C THR A 796 -16.71 -32.48 -42.94
N ASN A 797 -15.52 -33.05 -43.14
CA ASN A 797 -15.16 -34.38 -42.63
C ASN A 797 -14.33 -34.22 -41.33
N GLY A 798 -14.92 -34.56 -40.22
CA GLY A 798 -14.28 -34.51 -38.89
C GLY A 798 -15.09 -33.75 -37.86
N LYS A 799 -14.74 -33.87 -36.61
CA LYS A 799 -15.43 -33.14 -35.54
C LYS A 799 -14.95 -31.70 -35.43
N ILE A 800 -15.87 -30.77 -35.31
CA ILE A 800 -15.60 -29.33 -35.23
C ILE A 800 -15.21 -28.94 -33.83
N LEU A 801 -14.03 -28.34 -33.68
CA LEU A 801 -13.54 -27.77 -32.45
C LEU A 801 -13.99 -26.32 -32.27
N LYS A 802 -13.80 -25.48 -33.31
CA LYS A 802 -14.07 -24.04 -33.28
C LYS A 802 -14.36 -23.50 -34.68
N MET A 803 -15.13 -22.43 -34.72
CA MET A 803 -15.39 -21.65 -35.92
C MET A 803 -15.05 -20.20 -35.69
N TRP A 804 -14.56 -19.52 -36.70
CA TRP A 804 -14.35 -18.09 -36.68
C TRP A 804 -14.39 -17.50 -38.09
N ARG A 805 -14.73 -16.21 -38.17
CA ARG A 805 -14.56 -15.39 -39.35
C ARG A 805 -13.32 -14.51 -39.14
N GLY A 806 -12.36 -14.59 -40.05
CA GLY A 806 -11.25 -13.66 -40.07
C GLY A 806 -11.80 -12.26 -40.35
N ARG A 807 -11.47 -11.28 -39.50
CA ARG A 807 -11.82 -9.88 -39.74
C ARG A 807 -10.73 -9.28 -40.60
N GLU A 808 -11.06 -9.00 -41.83
CA GLU A 808 -10.22 -8.30 -42.78
C GLU A 808 -10.59 -6.81 -42.75
N GLU A 809 -9.65 -5.91 -42.44
CA GLU A 809 -9.76 -4.53 -42.87
C GLU A 809 -9.67 -4.52 -44.39
N LYS A 810 -10.65 -3.91 -45.06
CA LYS A 810 -10.66 -3.77 -46.52
C LYS A 810 -9.49 -2.86 -46.93
N GLU A 811 -8.29 -3.41 -47.07
CA GLU A 811 -7.21 -2.88 -47.88
C GLU A 811 -6.90 -3.84 -49.00
N GLU A 812 -6.81 -3.32 -50.19
CA GLU A 812 -6.55 -4.06 -51.43
C GLU A 812 -5.39 -5.03 -51.27
N ARG A 813 -5.71 -6.31 -51.27
CA ARG A 813 -4.72 -7.38 -51.37
C ARG A 813 -4.22 -7.46 -52.80
N LYS A 814 -2.97 -7.16 -53.02
CA LYS A 814 -2.23 -7.71 -54.17
C LYS A 814 -1.36 -8.85 -53.60
N ASP A 815 -1.70 -10.03 -54.02
CA ASP A 815 -0.88 -11.25 -53.86
C ASP A 815 -0.52 -11.71 -52.44
N GLY A 816 -1.46 -11.67 -51.48
CA GLY A 816 -1.20 -12.25 -50.11
C GLY A 816 -0.25 -11.49 -49.23
N GLU A 817 0.19 -10.31 -49.65
CA GLU A 817 1.12 -9.43 -48.92
C GLU A 817 0.41 -8.31 -48.18
N VAL A 818 0.62 -8.18 -46.87
CA VAL A 818 0.11 -7.04 -46.07
C VAL A 818 1.26 -6.08 -45.80
N THR A 819 1.17 -4.84 -46.27
CA THR A 819 2.21 -3.80 -46.13
C THR A 819 1.74 -2.71 -45.19
N LEU A 820 2.69 -2.21 -44.42
CA LEU A 820 2.55 -0.91 -43.71
C LEU A 820 2.74 0.17 -44.76
N ASP A 821 1.65 0.72 -45.30
CA ASP A 821 1.75 1.75 -46.31
C ASP A 821 2.28 3.04 -45.74
N ASN A 822 3.14 3.71 -46.51
CA ASN A 822 3.84 4.96 -46.12
C ASN A 822 2.86 6.15 -45.98
N THR A 823 2.07 6.19 -44.93
CA THR A 823 1.37 7.43 -44.52
C THR A 823 2.34 8.52 -44.02
N ASP A 824 3.63 8.20 -43.89
CA ASP A 824 4.69 9.12 -43.50
C ASP A 824 5.04 10.19 -44.53
N LYS A 825 4.54 10.14 -45.75
CA LYS A 825 4.78 11.24 -46.73
C LYS A 825 4.10 12.54 -46.39
N LYS A 826 3.03 12.53 -45.57
CA LYS A 826 2.34 13.77 -45.16
C LYS A 826 3.03 14.50 -43.99
N TYR A 827 3.86 13.83 -43.18
CA TYR A 827 4.52 14.48 -42.04
C TYR A 827 5.95 14.90 -42.30
N LYS A 828 6.68 14.29 -43.27
CA LYS A 828 8.05 14.73 -43.64
C LYS A 828 8.11 16.07 -44.38
N ASN A 829 7.02 16.54 -44.95
CA ASN A 829 7.00 17.84 -45.72
C ASN A 829 6.58 19.06 -44.92
N LYS A 830 6.20 18.96 -43.61
CA LYS A 830 5.93 20.13 -42.78
C LYS A 830 7.15 20.70 -42.03
N GLY A 831 8.28 19.97 -42.05
CA GLY A 831 9.55 20.42 -41.40
C GLY A 831 10.53 21.15 -42.29
N LYS A 832 10.25 21.38 -43.58
CA LYS A 832 11.18 22.02 -44.54
C LYS A 832 10.59 23.25 -45.24
N LYS A 833 9.82 24.10 -44.58
CA LYS A 833 9.50 25.46 -45.07
C LYS A 833 9.46 26.41 -43.91
N LYS A 834 10.64 26.89 -43.52
CA LYS A 834 10.93 28.20 -42.96
C LYS A 834 12.42 28.29 -42.76
N LYS A 835 13.11 28.57 -43.85
CA LYS A 835 14.32 29.36 -43.98
C LYS A 835 14.15 30.14 -45.28
N ASP A 836 13.67 31.31 -45.08
CA ASP A 836 14.03 32.51 -45.77
C ASP A 836 13.44 33.68 -44.96
#